data_ca8aceb09f770986b2519e68d4e54cf7
#
_entry.id   ca8aceb09f770986b2519e68d4e54cf7
#
_cell.length_a   1.000
_cell.length_b   1.000
_cell.length_c   1.000
_cell.angle_alpha   90.00
_cell.angle_beta   90.00
_cell.angle_gamma   90.00
#
_symmetry.space_group_name_H-M   'P 1'
#
loop_
_entity.id
_entity.type
_entity.pdbx_description
1 polymer ?
#
loop_
_entity_poly.entity_id
_entity_poly.type
_entity_poly.pdbx_seq_one_letter_code
_entity_poly.pdbx_strand_id
1 'polypeptide(L)'
;MSIVKMKRLRIFGMASDCEELLRKLQHLGCVELRAPTQPSSDPGWQGFTAKSDGELANAQLRMDEFRTTLERLKRCSPTNKKGRFPSRPRITERELFDRQIVLEAEETVERVAALEKKRDSICAEQNKLIGQREALTPWLGLDVPLDTASTKHVLVLFGTLSGLASHQAVEAALAETTELCQVQWAGRAGELQYVLVLCHRKAGEAARDALKSFGFTATSFRGWKGTARSNIDQIEDRQRILSQELEACRARLAQEAGHQTALQICIDRMTQDIQRMEAKEKLLSSTSTFFLEGWVPAEQLSDVEHLLSQYSAAWEATDPEPDEYPQVPVKLKNNRLTRPLNMVTDMYVYPAYDGVDPNPLMAPFFIFFFGMMMADMAYGLLMLAGGIFMRRKLRPSGTMEHMAGLLILCGISTFVMGALTGSFLGDFLPRLAKLIRPDTTFTALPALFTPLTDTLAILIGSLALGLLQVLTGMAISVVRKVQAGTWTDALWDEGTWWSILAGVALAVVGIGNLGGYPIVLLIGLLMLLYGGTRNAKGFGKLTALIGTVYNGATGFFSDILSYARLMALMLAGSVIAQVFNTLGEVSGSVAGFVIISLVGNALNFMLNLLGCYVHDLRLQCLEFFGRFYKEGGKPFRPLLINTKYVDIKEED
;
A
#
# COMPACT_ATOMS: atom_id res chain seq x y z
N MET A 1 25.64 -20.14 -2.25
CA MET A 1 24.18 -20.16 -2.44
C MET A 1 23.58 -19.00 -1.66
N SER A 2 22.72 -18.18 -2.26
CA SER A 2 22.16 -17.00 -1.58
C SER A 2 20.99 -17.36 -0.65
N ILE A 3 20.47 -18.59 -0.74
CA ILE A 3 19.48 -19.12 0.21
C ILE A 3 20.24 -19.62 1.44
N VAL A 4 19.91 -19.04 2.59
CA VAL A 4 20.54 -19.39 3.87
C VAL A 4 20.04 -20.75 4.34
N LYS A 5 20.94 -21.62 4.80
CA LYS A 5 20.55 -22.89 5.40
C LYS A 5 19.83 -22.65 6.72
N MET A 6 18.70 -23.30 6.90
CA MET A 6 17.87 -23.21 8.11
C MET A 6 18.03 -24.47 8.94
N LYS A 7 17.98 -24.31 10.25
CA LYS A 7 17.91 -25.42 11.23
C LYS A 7 16.58 -25.38 11.94
N ARG A 8 16.01 -26.54 12.16
CA ARG A 8 14.81 -26.71 12.99
C ARG A 8 15.25 -26.71 14.45
N LEU A 9 14.73 -25.78 15.22
CA LEU A 9 15.04 -25.59 16.64
C LEU A 9 13.83 -26.04 17.47
N ARG A 10 14.06 -26.92 18.42
CA ARG A 10 13.09 -27.36 19.41
C ARG A 10 13.63 -27.04 20.79
N ILE A 11 12.84 -26.40 21.63
CA ILE A 11 13.24 -25.97 22.96
C ILE A 11 12.19 -26.45 23.96
N PHE A 12 12.68 -27.09 25.04
CA PHE A 12 11.91 -27.39 26.23
C PHE A 12 12.47 -26.57 27.39
N GLY A 13 11.63 -25.77 28.03
CA GLY A 13 12.06 -24.92 29.13
C GLY A 13 11.07 -24.83 30.26
N MET A 14 11.45 -24.20 31.37
CA MET A 14 10.58 -23.95 32.52
C MET A 14 9.61 -22.80 32.22
N ALA A 15 8.35 -22.94 32.63
CA ALA A 15 7.32 -21.95 32.38
C ALA A 15 7.65 -20.57 33.00
N SER A 16 8.42 -20.53 34.09
CA SER A 16 8.93 -19.30 34.72
C SER A 16 9.80 -18.46 33.80
N ASP A 17 10.58 -19.10 32.93
CA ASP A 17 11.61 -18.45 32.10
C ASP A 17 11.10 -18.07 30.71
N CYS A 18 9.87 -18.51 30.37
CA CYS A 18 9.28 -18.38 29.05
C CYS A 18 9.25 -16.93 28.55
N GLU A 19 8.76 -16.00 29.36
CA GLU A 19 8.57 -14.61 28.97
C GLU A 19 9.90 -13.87 28.78
N GLU A 20 10.85 -14.13 29.68
CA GLU A 20 12.19 -13.56 29.55
C GLU A 20 12.95 -14.13 28.36
N LEU A 21 12.84 -15.43 28.11
CA LEU A 21 13.43 -16.07 26.94
C LEU A 21 12.84 -15.52 25.63
N LEU A 22 11.52 -15.38 25.54
CA LEU A 22 10.88 -14.79 24.36
C LEU A 22 11.34 -13.34 24.13
N ARG A 23 11.51 -12.55 25.19
CA ARG A 23 12.04 -11.19 25.10
C ARG A 23 13.48 -11.17 24.55
N LYS A 24 14.35 -12.05 25.03
CA LYS A 24 15.73 -12.14 24.54
C LYS A 24 15.82 -12.72 23.13
N LEU A 25 14.97 -13.68 22.76
CA LEU A 25 14.85 -14.17 21.38
C LEU A 25 14.36 -13.07 20.42
N GLN A 26 13.45 -12.21 20.88
CA GLN A 26 12.98 -11.04 20.12
C GLN A 26 14.11 -10.02 19.91
N HIS A 27 14.97 -9.83 20.92
CA HIS A 27 16.14 -8.96 20.81
C HIS A 27 17.18 -9.51 19.83
N LEU A 28 17.43 -10.83 19.85
CA LEU A 28 18.30 -11.48 18.86
C LEU A 28 17.77 -11.41 17.43
N GLY A 29 16.43 -11.43 17.27
CA GLY A 29 15.78 -11.27 15.97
C GLY A 29 16.11 -12.35 14.93
N CYS A 30 16.46 -13.57 15.36
CA CYS A 30 16.97 -14.61 14.47
C CYS A 30 16.15 -15.90 14.46
N VAL A 31 15.08 -16.01 15.26
CA VAL A 31 14.23 -17.20 15.36
C VAL A 31 12.83 -16.90 14.86
N GLU A 32 12.35 -17.69 13.90
CA GLU A 32 10.94 -17.71 13.49
C GLU A 32 10.21 -18.80 14.27
N LEU A 33 9.18 -18.41 15.03
CA LEU A 33 8.39 -19.33 15.83
C LEU A 33 7.26 -19.95 15.01
N ARG A 34 7.09 -21.25 15.15
CA ARG A 34 6.03 -22.02 14.52
C ARG A 34 5.15 -22.67 15.58
N ALA A 35 3.85 -22.79 15.30
CA ALA A 35 2.97 -23.63 16.10
C ALA A 35 3.38 -25.10 15.91
N PRO A 36 3.74 -25.81 16.97
CA PRO A 36 4.18 -27.20 16.85
C PRO A 36 3.02 -28.07 16.39
N THR A 37 3.33 -28.99 15.48
CA THR A 37 2.39 -30.01 15.07
C THR A 37 2.33 -31.04 16.20
N GLN A 38 1.22 -31.10 16.93
CA GLN A 38 1.02 -32.11 17.97
C GLN A 38 1.06 -33.50 17.34
N PRO A 39 1.95 -34.37 17.78
CA PRO A 39 1.83 -35.79 17.45
C PRO A 39 0.57 -36.33 18.13
N SER A 40 -0.47 -36.56 17.37
CA SER A 40 -1.82 -36.95 17.84
C SER A 40 -1.91 -38.30 18.58
N SER A 41 -0.80 -39.01 18.72
CA SER A 41 -0.77 -40.39 19.25
C SER A 41 0.28 -40.66 20.34
N ASP A 42 1.07 -39.68 20.75
CA ASP A 42 2.15 -39.87 21.72
C ASP A 42 1.70 -39.49 23.14
N PRO A 43 1.69 -40.44 24.12
CA PRO A 43 1.24 -40.16 25.50
C PRO A 43 2.03 -39.08 26.22
N GLY A 44 3.28 -38.75 25.77
CA GLY A 44 4.12 -37.72 26.35
C GLY A 44 3.60 -36.30 26.19
N TRP A 45 2.66 -36.04 25.25
CA TRP A 45 2.06 -34.74 24.99
C TRP A 45 0.74 -34.50 25.72
N GLN A 46 0.30 -35.49 26.53
CA GLN A 46 -0.91 -35.33 27.37
C GLN A 46 -0.66 -34.27 28.45
N GLY A 47 -1.41 -33.15 28.37
CA GLY A 47 -1.28 -32.03 29.32
C GLY A 47 -0.63 -30.78 28.74
N PHE A 48 -0.10 -30.83 27.53
CA PHE A 48 0.33 -29.62 26.80
C PHE A 48 -0.85 -29.03 26.03
N THR A 49 -1.17 -27.78 26.33
CA THR A 49 -2.24 -27.04 25.67
C THR A 49 -1.71 -25.71 25.13
N ALA A 50 -2.24 -25.26 24.02
CA ALA A 50 -2.04 -23.87 23.58
C ALA A 50 -2.84 -22.96 24.53
N LYS A 51 -2.18 -22.06 25.24
CA LYS A 51 -2.86 -21.05 26.06
C LYS A 51 -3.29 -19.89 25.18
N SER A 52 -4.59 -19.74 24.99
CA SER A 52 -5.19 -18.50 24.51
C SER A 52 -5.63 -17.70 25.74
N ASP A 53 -4.78 -16.82 26.23
CA ASP A 53 -5.16 -15.87 27.25
C ASP A 53 -5.84 -14.69 26.54
N GLY A 54 -7.00 -14.22 27.00
CA GLY A 54 -7.68 -13.04 26.44
C GLY A 54 -6.90 -11.72 26.52
N GLU A 55 -5.66 -11.78 27.02
CA GLU A 55 -4.71 -10.67 27.11
C GLU A 55 -4.33 -10.11 25.74
N LEU A 56 -4.19 -10.97 24.71
CA LEU A 56 -3.87 -10.53 23.37
C LEU A 56 -4.97 -9.63 22.79
N ALA A 57 -6.24 -10.02 22.92
CA ALA A 57 -7.37 -9.24 22.43
C ALA A 57 -7.46 -7.87 23.13
N ASN A 58 -7.24 -7.85 24.46
CA ASN A 58 -7.22 -6.62 25.24
C ASN A 58 -6.04 -5.70 24.83
N ALA A 59 -4.85 -6.26 24.59
CA ALA A 59 -3.70 -5.50 24.15
C ALA A 59 -3.93 -4.91 22.74
N GLN A 60 -4.56 -5.66 21.84
CA GLN A 60 -4.91 -5.18 20.49
C GLN A 60 -5.95 -4.04 20.55
N LEU A 61 -6.99 -4.16 21.40
CA LEU A 61 -7.98 -3.10 21.59
C LEU A 61 -7.34 -1.82 22.12
N ARG A 62 -6.47 -1.93 23.14
CA ARG A 62 -5.72 -0.77 23.65
C ARG A 62 -4.84 -0.13 22.57
N MET A 63 -4.12 -0.93 21.80
CA MET A 63 -3.30 -0.41 20.69
C MET A 63 -4.14 0.34 19.65
N ASP A 64 -5.34 -0.14 19.32
CA ASP A 64 -6.23 0.52 18.37
C ASP A 64 -6.78 1.86 18.93
N GLU A 65 -7.01 1.95 20.23
CA GLU A 65 -7.36 3.20 20.89
C GLU A 65 -6.23 4.24 20.78
N PHE A 66 -4.98 3.83 21.03
CA PHE A 66 -3.80 4.71 20.87
C PHE A 66 -3.61 5.14 19.41
N ARG A 67 -3.77 4.24 18.44
CA ARG A 67 -3.71 4.56 17.00
C ARG A 67 -4.78 5.56 16.60
N THR A 68 -6.02 5.35 17.05
CA THR A 68 -7.13 6.25 16.75
C THR A 68 -6.86 7.64 17.33
N THR A 69 -6.38 7.71 18.57
CA THR A 69 -6.01 8.98 19.22
C THR A 69 -4.88 9.69 18.46
N LEU A 70 -3.85 8.96 18.03
CA LEU A 70 -2.75 9.52 17.25
C LEU A 70 -3.24 10.08 15.89
N GLU A 71 -4.13 9.39 15.19
CA GLU A 71 -4.70 9.87 13.93
C GLU A 71 -5.54 11.14 14.12
N ARG A 72 -6.30 11.21 15.20
CA ARG A 72 -7.11 12.37 15.57
C ARG A 72 -6.21 13.58 15.86
N LEU A 73 -5.17 13.40 16.68
CA LEU A 73 -4.20 14.46 16.96
C LEU A 73 -3.46 14.94 15.70
N LYS A 74 -3.15 14.05 14.75
CA LYS A 74 -2.58 14.44 13.46
C LYS A 74 -3.50 15.36 12.65
N ARG A 75 -4.81 15.12 12.70
CA ARG A 75 -5.81 15.98 12.02
C ARG A 75 -5.99 17.33 12.72
N CYS A 76 -5.84 17.38 14.05
CA CYS A 76 -5.98 18.60 14.83
C CYS A 76 -4.68 19.42 14.90
N SER A 77 -3.54 18.81 14.55
CA SER A 77 -2.25 19.52 14.52
C SER A 77 -2.32 20.62 13.47
N PRO A 78 -2.12 21.90 13.83
CA PRO A 78 -1.90 22.94 12.83
C PRO A 78 -0.71 22.47 12.00
N THR A 79 -0.80 22.64 10.68
CA THR A 79 0.24 22.27 9.71
C THR A 79 1.54 23.00 10.06
N ASN A 80 2.15 22.56 11.14
CA ASN A 80 3.39 23.16 11.60
C ASN A 80 4.44 22.72 10.57
N LYS A 81 5.16 23.68 10.04
CA LYS A 81 6.23 23.66 9.05
C LYS A 81 7.42 22.70 9.37
N LYS A 82 7.18 21.63 10.11
CA LYS A 82 8.09 20.49 10.17
C LYS A 82 8.01 19.85 8.80
N GLY A 83 9.04 20.05 8.03
CA GLY A 83 9.25 19.78 6.64
C GLY A 83 8.27 18.79 6.01
N ARG A 84 7.96 18.97 4.74
CA ARG A 84 7.03 18.17 3.92
C ARG A 84 7.19 16.64 4.07
N PHE A 85 8.27 16.21 4.77
CA PHE A 85 8.64 14.83 5.07
C PHE A 85 9.25 14.77 6.49
N PRO A 86 8.48 14.44 7.53
CA PRO A 86 9.02 14.24 8.88
C PRO A 86 9.92 13.00 8.89
N SER A 87 11.17 13.17 9.27
CA SER A 87 12.07 12.05 9.55
C SER A 87 11.64 11.37 10.86
N ARG A 88 11.81 10.04 10.92
CA ARG A 88 11.54 9.27 12.15
C ARG A 88 12.47 9.75 13.27
N PRO A 89 11.95 10.00 14.48
CA PRO A 89 12.79 10.32 15.62
C PRO A 89 13.71 9.14 15.94
N ARG A 90 14.95 9.44 16.29
CA ARG A 90 15.92 8.43 16.72
C ARG A 90 15.87 8.34 18.24
N ILE A 91 15.60 7.16 18.75
CA ILE A 91 15.56 6.87 20.18
C ILE A 91 16.50 5.71 20.50
N THR A 92 16.91 5.61 21.76
CA THR A 92 17.62 4.46 22.26
C THR A 92 16.62 3.35 22.63
N GLU A 93 17.10 2.11 22.74
CA GLU A 93 16.24 1.00 23.16
C GLU A 93 15.71 1.23 24.59
N ARG A 94 16.50 1.87 25.48
CA ARG A 94 16.07 2.24 26.83
C ARG A 94 14.89 3.20 26.83
N GLU A 95 14.90 4.20 25.95
CA GLU A 95 13.78 5.13 25.77
C GLU A 95 12.51 4.44 25.25
N LEU A 96 12.64 3.42 24.39
CA LEU A 96 11.48 2.64 23.91
C LEU A 96 10.78 1.92 25.07
N PHE A 97 11.54 1.42 26.05
CA PHE A 97 11.00 0.68 27.19
C PHE A 97 10.84 1.55 28.45
N ASP A 98 10.99 2.88 28.34
CA ASP A 98 10.79 3.78 29.46
C ASP A 98 9.32 3.79 29.90
N ARG A 99 9.13 3.59 31.22
CA ARG A 99 7.80 3.58 31.86
C ARG A 99 7.16 4.97 31.87
N GLN A 100 7.96 6.04 31.96
CA GLN A 100 7.44 7.40 32.01
C GLN A 100 6.77 7.79 30.69
N ILE A 101 7.33 7.40 29.56
CA ILE A 101 6.75 7.65 28.22
C ILE A 101 5.39 6.95 28.08
N VAL A 102 5.25 5.76 28.64
CA VAL A 102 3.98 5.02 28.61
C VAL A 102 2.92 5.74 29.43
N LEU A 103 3.25 6.17 30.64
CA LEU A 103 2.34 6.92 31.50
C LEU A 103 1.90 8.24 30.84
N GLU A 104 2.84 8.98 30.24
CA GLU A 104 2.54 10.20 29.50
C GLU A 104 1.59 9.93 28.32
N ALA A 105 1.81 8.83 27.59
CA ALA A 105 0.96 8.45 26.48
C ALA A 105 -0.45 8.04 26.94
N GLU A 106 -0.59 7.29 28.04
CA GLU A 106 -1.87 6.91 28.64
C GLU A 106 -2.66 8.15 29.09
N GLU A 107 -2.02 9.05 29.84
CA GLU A 107 -2.66 10.31 30.25
C GLU A 107 -3.09 11.16 29.03
N THR A 108 -2.29 11.16 27.96
CA THR A 108 -2.65 11.89 26.76
C THR A 108 -3.89 11.30 26.08
N VAL A 109 -4.01 9.95 26.02
CA VAL A 109 -5.20 9.28 25.50
C VAL A 109 -6.44 9.67 26.32
N GLU A 110 -6.36 9.62 27.65
CA GLU A 110 -7.47 10.01 28.52
C GLU A 110 -7.88 11.47 28.36
N ARG A 111 -6.90 12.40 28.31
CA ARG A 111 -7.17 13.84 28.08
C ARG A 111 -7.82 14.09 26.74
N VAL A 112 -7.33 13.45 25.67
CA VAL A 112 -7.90 13.58 24.33
C VAL A 112 -9.31 13.02 24.28
N ALA A 113 -9.57 11.86 24.87
CA ALA A 113 -10.90 11.25 24.95
C ALA A 113 -11.91 12.16 25.69
N ALA A 114 -11.49 12.77 26.80
CA ALA A 114 -12.31 13.71 27.56
C ALA A 114 -12.63 14.97 26.73
N LEU A 115 -11.64 15.53 26.01
CA LEU A 115 -11.84 16.70 25.14
C LEU A 115 -12.77 16.38 23.97
N GLU A 116 -12.66 15.19 23.37
CA GLU A 116 -13.56 14.78 22.30
C GLU A 116 -15.00 14.60 22.76
N LYS A 117 -15.20 13.94 23.90
CA LYS A 117 -16.53 13.82 24.51
C LYS A 117 -17.15 15.18 24.76
N LYS A 118 -16.34 16.15 25.23
CA LYS A 118 -16.80 17.54 25.42
C LYS A 118 -17.15 18.19 24.08
N ARG A 119 -16.30 18.06 23.05
CA ARG A 119 -16.57 18.56 21.70
C ARG A 119 -17.89 18.02 21.15
N ASP A 120 -18.09 16.72 21.24
CA ASP A 120 -19.28 16.05 20.70
C ASP A 120 -20.56 16.50 21.44
N SER A 121 -20.48 16.72 22.76
CA SER A 121 -21.60 17.29 23.53
C SER A 121 -21.93 18.73 23.11
N ILE A 122 -20.91 19.57 22.86
CA ILE A 122 -21.08 20.94 22.34
C ILE A 122 -21.74 20.91 20.96
N CYS A 123 -21.25 20.06 20.06
CA CYS A 123 -21.80 19.93 18.71
C CYS A 123 -23.28 19.46 18.74
N ALA A 124 -23.62 18.51 19.62
CA ALA A 124 -24.99 18.04 19.79
C ALA A 124 -25.92 19.16 20.31
N GLU A 125 -25.43 19.97 21.27
CA GLU A 125 -26.18 21.12 21.77
C GLU A 125 -26.36 22.20 20.68
N GLN A 126 -25.32 22.51 19.91
CA GLN A 126 -25.41 23.43 18.78
C GLN A 126 -26.45 22.99 17.75
N ASN A 127 -26.46 21.72 17.35
CA ASN A 127 -27.42 21.19 16.40
C ASN A 127 -28.86 21.29 16.94
N LYS A 128 -29.06 21.01 18.24
CA LYS A 128 -30.36 21.20 18.89
C LYS A 128 -30.80 22.65 18.84
N LEU A 129 -29.92 23.60 19.13
CA LEU A 129 -30.22 25.04 19.11
C LEU A 129 -30.50 25.55 17.68
N ILE A 130 -29.82 25.00 16.68
CA ILE A 130 -30.12 25.30 15.27
C ILE A 130 -31.54 24.89 14.91
N GLY A 131 -31.93 23.66 15.24
CA GLY A 131 -33.31 23.20 15.00
C GLY A 131 -34.34 24.00 15.77
N GLN A 132 -34.06 24.44 17.00
CA GLN A 132 -34.90 25.32 17.79
C GLN A 132 -35.06 26.70 17.16
N ARG A 133 -33.97 27.29 16.67
CA ARG A 133 -33.99 28.57 15.96
C ARG A 133 -34.81 28.51 14.68
N GLU A 134 -34.61 27.45 13.88
CA GLU A 134 -35.37 27.23 12.65
C GLU A 134 -36.89 27.09 12.91
N ALA A 135 -37.26 26.41 13.99
CA ALA A 135 -38.65 26.27 14.38
C ALA A 135 -39.30 27.58 14.85
N LEU A 136 -38.52 28.51 15.44
CA LEU A 136 -39.00 29.80 15.94
C LEU A 136 -38.95 30.90 14.89
N THR A 137 -38.06 30.82 13.89
CA THR A 137 -37.86 31.84 12.86
C THR A 137 -39.15 32.30 12.17
N PRO A 138 -40.09 31.41 11.80
CA PRO A 138 -41.34 31.82 11.16
C PRO A 138 -42.29 32.63 12.07
N TRP A 139 -42.08 32.59 13.39
CA TRP A 139 -42.88 33.28 14.39
C TRP A 139 -42.35 34.66 14.78
N LEU A 140 -41.26 35.12 14.16
CA LEU A 140 -40.64 36.44 14.44
C LEU A 140 -41.57 37.63 14.15
N GLY A 141 -42.57 37.46 13.28
CA GLY A 141 -43.52 38.50 12.97
C GLY A 141 -44.58 38.76 14.06
N LEU A 142 -44.55 37.96 15.15
CA LEU A 142 -45.49 38.13 16.26
C LEU A 142 -44.81 38.76 17.47
N ASP A 143 -45.33 39.88 17.97
CA ASP A 143 -44.90 40.52 19.23
C ASP A 143 -45.66 39.98 20.45
N VAL A 144 -46.26 38.80 20.34
CA VAL A 144 -47.01 38.14 21.43
C VAL A 144 -46.13 37.06 22.09
N PRO A 145 -46.14 36.97 23.43
CA PRO A 145 -45.43 35.89 24.11
C PRO A 145 -45.96 34.52 23.70
N LEU A 146 -45.06 33.57 23.41
CA LEU A 146 -45.38 32.21 22.98
C LEU A 146 -46.06 31.39 24.10
N ASP A 147 -45.89 31.78 25.34
CA ASP A 147 -46.55 31.21 26.52
C ASP A 147 -47.93 31.82 26.85
N THR A 148 -48.47 32.65 25.92
CA THR A 148 -49.77 33.24 26.11
C THR A 148 -50.86 32.16 26.21
N ALA A 149 -51.38 31.98 27.41
CA ALA A 149 -52.43 31.01 27.68
C ALA A 149 -53.81 31.56 27.34
N SER A 150 -54.72 30.67 26.89
CA SER A 150 -56.13 31.01 26.71
C SER A 150 -56.75 31.46 28.03
N THR A 151 -57.47 32.57 28.00
CA THR A 151 -58.20 33.11 29.19
C THR A 151 -59.60 32.52 29.33
N LYS A 152 -60.36 32.97 30.35
CA LYS A 152 -61.77 32.55 30.54
C LYS A 152 -62.66 32.93 29.34
N HIS A 153 -62.31 34.02 28.63
CA HIS A 153 -63.13 34.57 27.53
C HIS A 153 -62.48 34.48 26.16
N VAL A 154 -61.13 34.45 26.08
CA VAL A 154 -60.36 34.43 24.80
C VAL A 154 -59.62 33.12 24.65
N LEU A 155 -59.81 32.45 23.55
CA LEU A 155 -59.05 31.29 23.10
C LEU A 155 -57.90 31.77 22.21
N VAL A 156 -56.69 31.35 22.53
CA VAL A 156 -55.46 31.65 21.80
C VAL A 156 -55.00 30.37 21.08
N LEU A 157 -54.92 30.42 19.76
CA LEU A 157 -54.52 29.28 18.94
C LEU A 157 -53.33 29.68 18.05
N PHE A 158 -52.20 29.04 18.37
CA PHE A 158 -51.05 29.07 17.47
C PHE A 158 -51.12 27.89 16.51
N GLY A 159 -50.88 28.11 15.23
CA GLY A 159 -50.87 27.02 14.28
C GLY A 159 -50.33 27.38 12.90
N THR A 160 -50.31 26.39 12.06
CA THR A 160 -49.88 26.51 10.66
C THR A 160 -51.02 26.23 9.73
N LEU A 161 -51.06 26.93 8.60
CA LEU A 161 -52.01 26.77 7.49
C LEU A 161 -51.27 26.35 6.22
N SER A 162 -51.96 25.77 5.27
CA SER A 162 -51.40 25.48 3.94
C SER A 162 -50.99 26.77 3.23
N GLY A 163 -49.82 26.77 2.59
CA GLY A 163 -49.29 27.91 1.86
C GLY A 163 -50.11 28.36 0.65
N LEU A 164 -51.09 27.55 0.24
CA LEU A 164 -52.06 27.86 -0.83
C LEU A 164 -53.26 28.67 -0.33
N ALA A 165 -53.45 28.76 0.99
CA ALA A 165 -54.54 29.53 1.58
C ALA A 165 -54.27 31.04 1.42
N SER A 166 -55.18 31.75 0.73
CA SER A 166 -55.09 33.20 0.64
C SER A 166 -55.47 33.84 1.97
N HIS A 167 -54.77 34.88 2.43
CA HIS A 167 -55.04 35.59 3.67
C HIS A 167 -56.52 36.07 3.71
N GLN A 168 -56.98 36.65 2.58
CA GLN A 168 -58.34 37.15 2.46
C GLN A 168 -59.40 36.02 2.54
N ALA A 169 -59.11 34.83 1.98
CA ALA A 169 -60.06 33.71 2.05
C ALA A 169 -60.19 33.15 3.48
N VAL A 170 -59.07 33.09 4.23
CA VAL A 170 -59.07 32.64 5.63
C VAL A 170 -59.80 33.64 6.52
N GLU A 171 -59.54 34.94 6.34
CA GLU A 171 -60.19 36.02 7.09
C GLU A 171 -61.71 36.10 6.76
N ALA A 172 -62.11 35.95 5.49
CA ALA A 172 -63.49 35.90 5.08
C ALA A 172 -64.25 34.70 5.68
N ALA A 173 -63.69 33.50 5.62
CA ALA A 173 -64.25 32.29 6.21
C ALA A 173 -64.44 32.38 7.74
N LEU A 174 -63.49 33.04 8.42
CA LEU A 174 -63.61 33.30 9.85
C LEU A 174 -64.65 34.38 10.16
N ALA A 175 -64.78 35.46 9.33
CA ALA A 175 -65.74 36.50 9.49
C ALA A 175 -67.17 35.99 9.24
N GLU A 176 -67.39 35.09 8.26
CA GLU A 176 -68.65 34.42 8.04
C GLU A 176 -69.08 33.57 9.27
N THR A 177 -68.15 33.04 10.00
CA THR A 177 -68.42 32.14 11.13
C THR A 177 -68.66 32.95 12.42
N THR A 178 -67.89 34.05 12.61
CA THR A 178 -67.97 34.88 13.84
C THR A 178 -67.25 36.21 13.68
N GLU A 179 -67.88 37.31 14.10
CA GLU A 179 -67.23 38.65 14.18
C GLU A 179 -66.24 38.78 15.39
N LEU A 180 -66.19 37.78 16.28
CA LEU A 180 -65.37 37.79 17.51
C LEU A 180 -64.04 37.02 17.33
N CYS A 181 -63.45 37.09 16.13
CA CYS A 181 -62.21 36.42 15.79
C CYS A 181 -61.24 37.38 15.11
N GLN A 182 -59.97 37.32 15.49
CA GLN A 182 -58.88 38.09 14.88
C GLN A 182 -57.73 37.19 14.53
N VAL A 183 -57.18 37.36 13.31
CA VAL A 183 -56.02 36.60 12.83
C VAL A 183 -54.81 37.52 12.77
N GLN A 184 -53.71 37.07 13.31
CA GLN A 184 -52.39 37.70 13.14
C GLN A 184 -51.47 36.75 12.38
N TRP A 185 -50.91 37.22 11.29
CA TRP A 185 -50.00 36.47 10.45
C TRP A 185 -48.57 36.62 10.99
N ALA A 186 -47.94 35.50 11.34
CA ALA A 186 -46.59 35.46 11.88
C ALA A 186 -45.53 35.49 10.77
N GLY A 187 -45.69 34.67 9.76
CA GLY A 187 -44.74 34.53 8.66
C GLY A 187 -45.07 33.35 7.76
N ARG A 188 -44.18 33.12 6.78
CA ARG A 188 -44.26 31.98 5.86
C ARG A 188 -42.93 31.25 5.82
N ALA A 189 -42.93 29.94 5.90
CA ALA A 189 -41.76 29.11 5.68
C ALA A 189 -42.12 27.93 4.78
N GLY A 190 -41.56 27.88 3.58
CA GLY A 190 -41.88 26.88 2.57
C GLY A 190 -43.35 26.90 2.16
N GLU A 191 -44.03 25.77 2.29
CA GLU A 191 -45.46 25.58 1.96
C GLU A 191 -46.39 25.84 3.17
N LEU A 192 -45.89 26.36 4.26
CA LEU A 192 -46.68 26.61 5.46
C LEU A 192 -46.71 28.09 5.79
N GLN A 193 -47.91 28.56 6.20
CA GLN A 193 -48.13 29.89 6.75
C GLN A 193 -48.39 29.77 8.25
N TYR A 194 -47.76 30.63 9.02
CA TYR A 194 -47.81 30.62 10.47
C TYR A 194 -48.75 31.70 10.98
N VAL A 195 -49.69 31.30 11.83
CA VAL A 195 -50.77 32.21 12.25
C VAL A 195 -51.03 32.09 13.75
N LEU A 196 -51.41 33.22 14.33
CA LEU A 196 -52.03 33.32 15.63
C LEU A 196 -53.50 33.71 15.46
N VAL A 197 -54.40 32.89 15.99
CA VAL A 197 -55.84 33.17 15.97
C VAL A 197 -56.32 33.44 17.38
N LEU A 198 -56.90 34.61 17.55
CA LEU A 198 -57.54 35.03 18.81
C LEU A 198 -59.04 35.00 18.59
N CYS A 199 -59.77 34.20 19.34
CA CYS A 199 -61.25 34.13 19.20
C CYS A 199 -61.93 34.05 20.57
N HIS A 200 -63.21 34.53 20.61
CA HIS A 200 -63.98 34.38 21.83
C HIS A 200 -64.31 32.89 22.09
N ARG A 201 -64.21 32.44 23.32
CA ARG A 201 -64.29 31.01 23.68
C ARG A 201 -65.59 30.32 23.21
N LYS A 202 -66.72 31.06 23.18
CA LYS A 202 -68.01 30.54 22.67
C LYS A 202 -67.95 30.20 21.17
N ALA A 203 -67.10 30.88 20.40
CA ALA A 203 -66.93 30.67 18.96
C ALA A 203 -65.74 29.75 18.62
N GLY A 204 -65.04 29.22 19.65
CA GLY A 204 -63.78 28.53 19.45
C GLY A 204 -63.87 27.22 18.66
N GLU A 205 -64.97 26.47 18.77
CA GLU A 205 -65.15 25.24 18.01
C GLU A 205 -65.45 25.55 16.53
N ALA A 206 -66.36 26.50 16.29
CA ALA A 206 -66.71 26.95 14.95
C ALA A 206 -65.49 27.56 14.20
N ALA A 207 -64.66 28.35 14.89
CA ALA A 207 -63.42 28.89 14.34
C ALA A 207 -62.37 27.79 14.00
N ARG A 208 -62.28 26.76 14.85
CA ARG A 208 -61.39 25.62 14.57
C ARG A 208 -61.86 24.81 13.37
N ASP A 209 -63.15 24.60 13.22
CA ASP A 209 -63.69 23.84 12.10
C ASP A 209 -63.56 24.61 10.78
N ALA A 210 -63.76 25.93 10.79
CA ALA A 210 -63.46 26.78 9.64
C ALA A 210 -62.00 26.75 9.23
N LEU A 211 -61.06 26.76 10.20
CA LEU A 211 -59.63 26.68 9.92
C LEU A 211 -59.19 25.31 9.43
N LYS A 212 -59.83 24.23 9.81
CA LYS A 212 -59.53 22.86 9.34
C LYS A 212 -59.65 22.74 7.80
N SER A 213 -60.57 23.46 7.19
CA SER A 213 -60.75 23.46 5.72
C SER A 213 -59.51 24.00 4.98
N PHE A 214 -58.71 24.82 5.63
CA PHE A 214 -57.43 25.38 5.14
C PHE A 214 -56.21 24.61 5.61
N GLY A 215 -56.38 23.40 6.21
CA GLY A 215 -55.26 22.56 6.67
C GLY A 215 -54.63 23.05 7.97
N PHE A 216 -55.41 23.68 8.86
CA PHE A 216 -54.90 24.19 10.12
C PHE A 216 -54.38 23.06 11.04
N THR A 217 -53.12 23.19 11.45
CA THR A 217 -52.51 22.32 12.44
C THR A 217 -52.08 23.16 13.64
N ALA A 218 -52.61 22.83 14.83
CA ALA A 218 -52.27 23.57 16.05
C ALA A 218 -50.83 23.30 16.50
N THR A 219 -50.07 24.34 16.78
CA THR A 219 -48.72 24.30 17.33
C THR A 219 -48.73 24.65 18.79
N SER A 220 -47.98 23.91 19.63
CA SER A 220 -47.85 24.12 21.06
C SER A 220 -46.41 24.49 21.43
N PHE A 221 -46.26 25.58 22.16
CA PHE A 221 -44.96 26.08 22.61
C PHE A 221 -44.65 25.72 24.06
N ARG A 222 -44.82 24.45 24.42
CA ARG A 222 -44.51 24.00 25.78
C ARG A 222 -43.04 24.22 26.15
N GLY A 223 -42.78 25.00 27.22
CA GLY A 223 -41.41 25.27 27.71
C GLY A 223 -40.78 26.53 27.17
N TRP A 224 -41.40 27.23 26.21
CA TRP A 224 -40.95 28.55 25.74
C TRP A 224 -41.60 29.67 26.52
N LYS A 225 -40.82 30.68 26.92
CA LYS A 225 -41.34 31.85 27.67
C LYS A 225 -40.97 33.13 26.92
N GLY A 226 -41.93 34.09 26.87
CA GLY A 226 -41.72 35.35 26.16
C GLY A 226 -41.90 35.28 24.68
N THR A 227 -41.45 36.32 23.93
CA THR A 227 -41.61 36.43 22.49
C THR A 227 -40.66 35.53 21.70
N ALA A 228 -40.99 35.20 20.44
CA ALA A 228 -40.11 34.44 19.55
C ALA A 228 -38.75 35.13 19.39
N ARG A 229 -38.75 36.45 19.30
CA ARG A 229 -37.50 37.25 19.16
C ARG A 229 -36.61 37.12 20.35
N SER A 230 -37.16 37.26 21.59
CA SER A 230 -36.38 37.10 22.81
C SER A 230 -35.75 35.70 22.99
N ASN A 231 -36.49 34.67 22.54
CA ASN A 231 -35.98 33.30 22.55
C ASN A 231 -34.87 33.07 21.52
N ILE A 232 -35.01 33.64 20.31
CA ILE A 232 -33.96 33.59 19.27
C ILE A 232 -32.70 34.32 19.74
N ASP A 233 -32.82 35.49 20.33
CA ASP A 233 -31.66 36.24 20.88
C ASP A 233 -30.91 35.40 21.94
N GLN A 234 -31.66 34.73 22.83
CA GLN A 234 -31.06 33.80 23.83
C GLN A 234 -30.37 32.61 23.15
N ILE A 235 -30.96 32.04 22.11
CA ILE A 235 -30.37 30.95 21.35
C ILE A 235 -29.08 31.40 20.68
N GLU A 236 -29.07 32.58 20.05
CA GLU A 236 -27.91 33.13 19.38
C GLU A 236 -26.76 33.44 20.36
N ASP A 237 -27.09 34.00 21.53
CA ASP A 237 -26.09 34.20 22.60
C ASP A 237 -25.52 32.88 23.08
N ARG A 238 -26.37 31.86 23.29
CA ARG A 238 -25.89 30.52 23.68
C ARG A 238 -25.03 29.88 22.57
N GLN A 239 -25.41 30.01 21.31
CA GLN A 239 -24.62 29.53 20.16
C GLN A 239 -23.24 30.22 20.12
N ARG A 240 -23.16 31.51 20.43
CA ARG A 240 -21.89 32.26 20.50
C ARG A 240 -21.00 31.72 21.59
N ILE A 241 -21.53 31.46 22.78
CA ILE A 241 -20.78 30.87 23.90
C ILE A 241 -20.27 29.47 23.53
N LEU A 242 -21.15 28.63 22.97
CA LEU A 242 -20.77 27.27 22.54
C LEU A 242 -19.70 27.29 21.43
N SER A 243 -19.73 28.27 20.53
CA SER A 243 -18.72 28.43 19.50
C SER A 243 -17.36 28.80 20.11
N GLN A 244 -17.33 29.67 21.13
CA GLN A 244 -16.10 29.99 21.86
C GLN A 244 -15.57 28.78 22.64
N GLU A 245 -16.45 28.01 23.28
CA GLU A 245 -16.06 26.76 23.96
C GLU A 245 -15.51 25.72 22.98
N LEU A 246 -16.09 25.62 21.77
CA LEU A 246 -15.62 24.72 20.72
C LEU A 246 -14.23 25.11 20.26
N GLU A 247 -13.97 26.39 20.02
CA GLU A 247 -12.64 26.89 19.64
C GLU A 247 -11.62 26.68 20.79
N ALA A 248 -11.99 26.89 22.03
CA ALA A 248 -11.14 26.59 23.18
C ALA A 248 -10.80 25.09 23.27
N CYS A 249 -11.79 24.22 22.98
CA CYS A 249 -11.59 22.77 22.95
C CYS A 249 -10.63 22.38 21.81
N ARG A 250 -10.79 22.96 20.61
CA ARG A 250 -9.89 22.75 19.47
C ARG A 250 -8.46 23.22 19.77
N ALA A 251 -8.31 24.37 20.42
CA ALA A 251 -7.00 24.88 20.81
C ALA A 251 -6.29 23.94 21.80
N ARG A 252 -7.00 23.37 22.76
CA ARG A 252 -6.46 22.38 23.69
C ARG A 252 -6.07 21.09 22.98
N LEU A 253 -6.90 20.57 22.07
CA LEU A 253 -6.54 19.41 21.24
C LEU A 253 -5.29 19.67 20.39
N ALA A 254 -5.12 20.88 19.89
CA ALA A 254 -3.92 21.29 19.16
C ALA A 254 -2.67 21.37 20.05
N GLN A 255 -2.81 21.71 21.34
CA GLN A 255 -1.71 21.65 22.33
C GLN A 255 -1.30 20.21 22.63
N GLU A 256 -2.26 19.30 22.81
CA GLU A 256 -1.97 17.87 22.99
C GLU A 256 -1.24 17.24 21.80
N ALA A 257 -1.31 17.84 20.61
CA ALA A 257 -0.55 17.39 19.46
C ALA A 257 0.99 17.46 19.66
N GLY A 258 1.48 18.15 20.68
CA GLY A 258 2.89 18.12 21.10
C GLY A 258 3.34 16.75 21.62
N HIS A 259 2.43 15.97 22.19
CA HIS A 259 2.69 14.64 22.76
C HIS A 259 2.58 13.47 21.76
N GLN A 260 2.47 13.76 20.45
CA GLN A 260 2.40 12.72 19.40
C GLN A 260 3.60 11.76 19.43
N THR A 261 4.79 12.23 19.79
CA THR A 261 5.99 11.40 19.84
C THR A 261 5.90 10.33 20.93
N ALA A 262 5.38 10.68 22.12
CA ALA A 262 5.17 9.72 23.20
C ALA A 262 4.17 8.62 22.79
N LEU A 263 3.06 9.02 22.14
CA LEU A 263 2.09 8.06 21.58
C LEU A 263 2.70 7.14 20.53
N GLN A 264 3.55 7.68 19.64
CA GLN A 264 4.24 6.89 18.60
C GLN A 264 5.18 5.85 19.21
N ILE A 265 5.97 6.23 20.21
CA ILE A 265 6.87 5.33 20.94
C ILE A 265 6.06 4.24 21.66
N CYS A 266 4.97 4.64 22.33
CA CYS A 266 4.10 3.71 23.05
C CYS A 266 3.44 2.69 22.10
N ILE A 267 2.98 3.10 20.92
CA ILE A 267 2.40 2.19 19.91
C ILE A 267 3.47 1.21 19.40
N ASP A 268 4.69 1.67 19.14
CA ASP A 268 5.78 0.78 18.72
C ASP A 268 6.14 -0.22 19.82
N ARG A 269 6.17 0.19 21.10
CA ARG A 269 6.33 -0.71 22.25
C ARG A 269 5.19 -1.73 22.36
N MET A 270 3.93 -1.27 22.31
CA MET A 270 2.76 -2.16 22.36
C MET A 270 2.78 -3.18 21.21
N THR A 271 3.28 -2.79 20.03
CA THR A 271 3.47 -3.70 18.90
C THR A 271 4.44 -4.84 19.26
N GLN A 272 5.53 -4.53 19.97
CA GLN A 272 6.49 -5.54 20.44
C GLN A 272 5.86 -6.48 21.47
N ASP A 273 5.09 -5.93 22.40
CA ASP A 273 4.41 -6.72 23.44
C ASP A 273 3.36 -7.66 22.81
N ILE A 274 2.58 -7.16 21.84
CA ILE A 274 1.61 -7.96 21.07
C ILE A 274 2.32 -9.09 20.31
N GLN A 275 3.44 -8.82 19.62
CA GLN A 275 4.20 -9.85 18.94
C GLN A 275 4.69 -10.96 19.89
N ARG A 276 5.09 -10.60 21.12
CA ARG A 276 5.44 -11.60 22.15
C ARG A 276 4.24 -12.42 22.62
N MET A 277 3.07 -11.78 22.79
CA MET A 277 1.83 -12.48 23.14
C MET A 277 1.41 -13.43 22.00
N GLU A 278 1.47 -13.01 20.74
CA GLU A 278 1.23 -13.87 19.57
C GLU A 278 2.23 -15.03 19.50
N ALA A 279 3.50 -14.76 19.86
CA ALA A 279 4.53 -15.80 19.95
C ALA A 279 4.19 -16.81 21.06
N LYS A 280 3.71 -16.32 22.23
CA LYS A 280 3.30 -17.15 23.36
C LYS A 280 2.11 -18.06 23.02
N GLU A 281 1.16 -17.60 22.21
CA GLU A 281 0.04 -18.42 21.73
C GLU A 281 0.47 -19.58 20.81
N LYS A 282 1.63 -19.44 20.15
CA LYS A 282 2.19 -20.51 19.32
C LYS A 282 2.92 -21.60 20.12
N LEU A 283 3.11 -21.41 21.42
CA LEU A 283 3.77 -22.38 22.28
C LEU A 283 2.78 -23.42 22.81
N LEU A 284 3.31 -24.62 23.07
CA LEU A 284 2.60 -25.58 23.90
C LEU A 284 3.11 -25.46 25.33
N SER A 285 2.22 -25.26 26.28
CA SER A 285 2.56 -25.12 27.70
C SER A 285 1.81 -26.12 28.58
N SER A 286 2.54 -26.61 29.59
CA SER A 286 2.01 -27.35 30.73
C SER A 286 2.02 -26.42 31.95
N THR A 287 1.68 -26.93 33.12
CA THR A 287 1.71 -26.16 34.39
C THR A 287 3.12 -25.65 34.78
N SER A 288 4.18 -26.38 34.42
CA SER A 288 5.56 -26.10 34.83
C SER A 288 6.54 -25.92 33.68
N THR A 289 6.20 -26.38 32.47
CA THR A 289 7.10 -26.39 31.32
C THR A 289 6.43 -25.84 30.07
N PHE A 290 7.24 -25.37 29.12
CA PHE A 290 6.79 -24.99 27.79
C PHE A 290 7.61 -25.69 26.71
N PHE A 291 7.00 -25.85 25.54
CA PHE A 291 7.65 -26.35 24.33
C PHE A 291 7.53 -25.31 23.21
N LEU A 292 8.65 -25.03 22.58
CA LEU A 292 8.76 -24.09 21.50
C LEU A 292 9.39 -24.78 20.29
N GLU A 293 8.80 -24.58 19.13
CA GLU A 293 9.36 -25.01 17.85
C GLU A 293 9.56 -23.81 16.93
N GLY A 294 10.68 -23.78 16.23
CA GLY A 294 10.98 -22.67 15.32
C GLY A 294 12.09 -23.00 14.32
N TRP A 295 12.37 -22.01 13.48
CA TRP A 295 13.44 -22.05 12.50
C TRP A 295 14.49 -21.01 12.80
N VAL A 296 15.77 -21.38 12.68
CA VAL A 296 16.91 -20.50 12.87
C VAL A 296 17.89 -20.63 11.71
N PRO A 297 18.47 -19.53 11.19
CA PRO A 297 19.55 -19.61 10.23
C PRO A 297 20.78 -20.32 10.84
N ALA A 298 21.37 -21.26 10.11
CA ALA A 298 22.53 -22.01 10.59
C ALA A 298 23.71 -21.11 11.00
N GLU A 299 23.85 -19.93 10.36
CA GLU A 299 24.91 -18.94 10.69
C GLU A 299 24.71 -18.29 12.06
N GLN A 300 23.48 -18.23 12.58
CA GLN A 300 23.09 -17.56 13.83
C GLN A 300 22.74 -18.56 14.94
N LEU A 301 22.94 -19.86 14.68
CA LEU A 301 22.60 -20.90 15.66
C LEU A 301 23.45 -20.78 16.93
N SER A 302 24.75 -20.49 16.80
CA SER A 302 25.66 -20.31 17.93
C SER A 302 25.22 -19.23 18.92
N ASP A 303 24.63 -18.13 18.41
CA ASP A 303 24.16 -17.03 19.26
C ASP A 303 22.92 -17.45 20.06
N VAL A 304 22.06 -18.25 19.43
CA VAL A 304 20.87 -18.81 20.09
C VAL A 304 21.28 -19.87 21.13
N GLU A 305 22.21 -20.76 20.82
CA GLU A 305 22.72 -21.77 21.75
C GLU A 305 23.39 -21.12 22.97
N HIS A 306 24.18 -20.07 22.74
CA HIS A 306 24.77 -19.28 23.83
C HIS A 306 23.72 -18.66 24.73
N LEU A 307 22.64 -18.11 24.13
CA LEU A 307 21.52 -17.59 24.91
C LEU A 307 20.82 -18.69 25.70
N LEU A 308 20.50 -19.83 25.08
CA LEU A 308 19.79 -20.94 25.71
C LEU A 308 20.60 -21.56 26.86
N SER A 309 21.91 -21.58 26.78
CA SER A 309 22.81 -22.08 27.87
C SER A 309 22.70 -21.29 29.17
N GLN A 310 22.12 -20.07 29.15
CA GLN A 310 21.89 -19.26 30.34
C GLN A 310 20.60 -19.64 31.10
N TYR A 311 19.75 -20.49 30.51
CA TYR A 311 18.48 -20.92 31.07
C TYR A 311 18.45 -22.44 31.35
N SER A 312 17.55 -22.85 32.24
CA SER A 312 17.26 -24.27 32.47
C SER A 312 16.40 -24.83 31.35
N ALA A 313 16.96 -24.92 30.16
CA ALA A 313 16.29 -25.37 28.95
C ALA A 313 17.08 -26.48 28.24
N ALA A 314 16.37 -27.46 27.71
CA ALA A 314 16.93 -28.43 26.77
C ALA A 314 16.56 -28.04 25.35
N TRP A 315 17.52 -28.13 24.41
CA TRP A 315 17.28 -27.77 23.01
C TRP A 315 17.88 -28.80 22.06
N GLU A 316 17.28 -28.88 20.90
CA GLU A 316 17.74 -29.71 19.80
C GLU A 316 17.69 -28.89 18.50
N ALA A 317 18.76 -28.94 17.70
CA ALA A 317 18.83 -28.27 16.40
C ALA A 317 19.10 -29.32 15.31
N THR A 318 18.12 -29.57 14.47
CA THR A 318 18.18 -30.58 13.38
C THR A 318 18.13 -29.93 12.00
N ASP A 319 18.70 -30.59 11.00
CA ASP A 319 18.51 -30.20 9.60
C ASP A 319 17.09 -30.59 9.14
N PRO A 320 16.45 -29.76 8.29
CA PRO A 320 15.13 -30.07 7.78
C PRO A 320 15.14 -31.30 6.86
N GLU A 321 14.15 -32.17 6.99
CA GLU A 321 13.96 -33.30 6.11
C GLU A 321 13.39 -32.87 4.74
N PRO A 322 13.64 -33.63 3.65
CA PRO A 322 13.15 -33.27 2.32
C PRO A 322 11.63 -33.05 2.24
N ASP A 323 10.85 -33.80 3.03
CA ASP A 323 9.40 -33.68 3.11
C ASP A 323 8.94 -32.38 3.80
N GLU A 324 9.81 -31.76 4.59
CA GLU A 324 9.55 -30.51 5.30
C GLU A 324 9.89 -29.26 4.47
N TYR A 325 10.63 -29.38 3.36
CA TYR A 325 11.09 -28.25 2.55
C TYR A 325 10.00 -27.24 2.16
N PRO A 326 8.76 -27.63 1.84
CA PRO A 326 7.68 -26.67 1.57
C PRO A 326 7.28 -25.80 2.77
N GLN A 327 7.69 -26.21 3.98
CA GLN A 327 7.34 -25.54 5.23
C GLN A 327 8.50 -24.74 5.81
N VAL A 328 9.73 -24.96 5.32
CA VAL A 328 10.93 -24.25 5.77
C VAL A 328 10.90 -22.82 5.27
N PRO A 329 11.05 -21.83 6.14
CA PRO A 329 11.12 -20.43 5.70
C PRO A 329 12.42 -20.16 4.96
N VAL A 330 12.36 -19.29 3.97
CA VAL A 330 13.49 -18.93 3.11
C VAL A 330 14.01 -17.55 3.48
N LYS A 331 15.28 -17.47 3.84
CA LYS A 331 16.01 -16.22 4.04
C LYS A 331 17.00 -16.02 2.89
N LEU A 332 16.86 -14.91 2.17
CA LEU A 332 17.77 -14.55 1.07
C LEU A 332 18.90 -13.66 1.58
N LYS A 333 20.15 -14.08 1.32
CA LYS A 333 21.36 -13.31 1.65
C LYS A 333 21.89 -12.65 0.38
N ASN A 334 21.44 -11.44 0.13
CA ASN A 334 21.74 -10.69 -1.07
C ASN A 334 22.78 -9.58 -0.81
N ASN A 335 23.68 -9.36 -1.79
CA ASN A 335 24.68 -8.30 -1.78
C ASN A 335 24.04 -6.92 -1.96
N ARG A 336 24.78 -5.84 -1.72
CA ARG A 336 24.31 -4.45 -1.88
C ARG A 336 23.72 -4.15 -3.28
N LEU A 337 24.20 -4.82 -4.33
CA LEU A 337 23.74 -4.66 -5.70
C LEU A 337 22.42 -5.43 -5.96
N THR A 338 22.29 -6.62 -5.40
CA THR A 338 21.14 -7.52 -5.64
C THR A 338 20.03 -7.37 -4.61
N ARG A 339 20.35 -6.84 -3.41
CA ARG A 339 19.39 -6.58 -2.34
C ARG A 339 18.18 -5.72 -2.76
N PRO A 340 18.31 -4.68 -3.59
CA PRO A 340 17.17 -3.91 -4.08
C PRO A 340 16.14 -4.73 -4.86
N LEU A 341 16.56 -5.81 -5.53
CA LEU A 341 15.66 -6.69 -6.29
C LEU A 341 14.86 -7.63 -5.38
N ASN A 342 15.16 -7.70 -4.06
CA ASN A 342 14.28 -8.40 -3.12
C ASN A 342 12.85 -7.88 -3.21
N MET A 343 12.65 -6.59 -3.52
CA MET A 343 11.31 -6.04 -3.77
C MET A 343 10.55 -6.80 -4.86
N VAL A 344 11.24 -7.18 -5.94
CA VAL A 344 10.64 -7.93 -7.04
C VAL A 344 10.27 -9.35 -6.60
N THR A 345 11.18 -10.01 -5.87
CA THR A 345 10.94 -11.37 -5.33
C THR A 345 9.84 -11.36 -4.26
N ASP A 346 9.79 -10.33 -3.40
CA ASP A 346 8.74 -10.16 -2.38
C ASP A 346 7.34 -9.96 -3.00
N MET A 347 7.27 -9.36 -4.20
CA MET A 347 6.01 -9.13 -4.92
C MET A 347 5.55 -10.32 -5.75
N TYR A 348 6.49 -11.17 -6.18
CA TYR A 348 6.17 -12.35 -6.97
C TYR A 348 5.85 -13.54 -6.06
N VAL A 349 6.76 -14.46 -5.89
CA VAL A 349 6.66 -15.62 -4.97
C VAL A 349 8.08 -15.98 -4.53
N TYR A 350 8.26 -16.38 -3.28
CA TYR A 350 9.55 -16.83 -2.78
C TYR A 350 9.98 -18.16 -3.42
N PRO A 351 11.30 -18.35 -3.69
CA PRO A 351 11.82 -19.60 -4.19
C PRO A 351 11.62 -20.71 -3.15
N ALA A 352 11.41 -21.95 -3.60
CA ALA A 352 11.43 -23.09 -2.71
C ALA A 352 12.78 -23.20 -1.98
N TYR A 353 12.81 -23.77 -0.79
CA TYR A 353 14.01 -23.90 0.03
C TYR A 353 15.17 -24.63 -0.69
N ASP A 354 14.83 -25.65 -1.50
CA ASP A 354 15.76 -26.37 -2.38
C ASP A 354 15.98 -25.70 -3.74
N GLY A 355 15.44 -24.49 -3.93
CA GLY A 355 15.53 -23.71 -5.16
C GLY A 355 16.82 -22.90 -5.29
N VAL A 356 16.80 -21.95 -6.21
CA VAL A 356 17.88 -20.99 -6.46
C VAL A 356 17.36 -19.58 -6.24
N ASP A 357 18.15 -18.72 -5.61
CA ASP A 357 17.84 -17.30 -5.50
C ASP A 357 17.88 -16.63 -6.89
N PRO A 358 16.77 -16.08 -7.37
CA PRO A 358 16.72 -15.46 -8.68
C PRO A 358 17.43 -14.09 -8.72
N ASN A 359 17.57 -13.39 -7.59
CA ASN A 359 18.00 -12.00 -7.54
C ASN A 359 19.40 -11.76 -8.16
N PRO A 360 20.44 -12.54 -7.85
CA PRO A 360 21.75 -12.34 -8.48
C PRO A 360 21.77 -12.60 -9.99
N LEU A 361 20.88 -13.50 -10.43
CA LEU A 361 20.78 -13.92 -11.83
C LEU A 361 19.94 -12.95 -12.66
N MET A 362 18.88 -12.42 -12.08
CA MET A 362 17.99 -11.45 -12.67
C MET A 362 18.58 -10.04 -12.73
N ALA A 363 19.37 -9.65 -11.72
CA ALA A 363 19.85 -8.28 -11.53
C ALA A 363 20.47 -7.64 -12.79
N PRO A 364 21.44 -8.27 -13.47
CA PRO A 364 22.06 -7.66 -14.65
C PRO A 364 21.06 -7.43 -15.78
N PHE A 365 20.17 -8.38 -16.02
CA PHE A 365 19.16 -8.28 -17.08
C PHE A 365 18.10 -7.24 -16.74
N PHE A 366 17.57 -7.25 -15.53
CA PHE A 366 16.55 -6.28 -15.09
C PHE A 366 17.06 -4.85 -15.20
N ILE A 367 18.23 -4.57 -14.63
CA ILE A 367 18.81 -3.22 -14.64
C ILE A 367 19.09 -2.76 -16.09
N PHE A 368 19.62 -3.64 -16.93
CA PHE A 368 19.95 -3.32 -18.32
C PHE A 368 18.69 -3.11 -19.18
N PHE A 369 17.72 -4.00 -19.09
CA PHE A 369 16.48 -3.91 -19.87
C PHE A 369 15.65 -2.69 -19.50
N PHE A 370 15.54 -2.41 -18.19
CA PHE A 370 14.89 -1.20 -17.73
C PHE A 370 15.53 0.06 -18.32
N GLY A 371 16.87 0.13 -18.27
CA GLY A 371 17.61 1.24 -18.85
C GLY A 371 17.40 1.37 -20.36
N MET A 372 17.38 0.24 -21.08
CA MET A 372 17.16 0.21 -22.52
C MET A 372 15.75 0.65 -22.90
N MET A 373 14.71 0.19 -22.18
CA MET A 373 13.33 0.58 -22.46
C MET A 373 13.08 2.08 -22.23
N MET A 374 13.71 2.67 -21.21
CA MET A 374 13.48 4.07 -20.87
C MET A 374 14.43 5.05 -21.58
N ALA A 375 15.65 4.66 -21.83
CA ALA A 375 16.72 5.25 -22.65
C ALA A 375 16.73 6.78 -22.80
N ASP A 376 16.64 7.53 -21.68
CA ASP A 376 16.70 9.00 -21.65
C ASP A 376 17.52 9.51 -20.47
N MET A 377 18.51 10.39 -20.73
CA MET A 377 19.42 10.90 -19.69
C MET A 377 18.70 11.70 -18.60
N ALA A 378 17.72 12.52 -18.95
CA ALA A 378 17.02 13.36 -17.99
C ALA A 378 16.15 12.51 -17.06
N TYR A 379 15.50 11.49 -17.60
CA TYR A 379 14.70 10.55 -16.79
C TYR A 379 15.58 9.72 -15.86
N GLY A 380 16.75 9.27 -16.35
CA GLY A 380 17.75 8.58 -15.53
C GLY A 380 18.25 9.44 -14.38
N LEU A 381 18.55 10.71 -14.63
CA LEU A 381 18.99 11.67 -13.61
C LEU A 381 17.90 11.95 -12.56
N LEU A 382 16.65 12.07 -13.02
CA LEU A 382 15.49 12.30 -12.14
C LEU A 382 15.24 11.12 -11.21
N MET A 383 15.34 9.88 -11.73
CA MET A 383 15.24 8.65 -10.94
C MET A 383 16.37 8.55 -9.93
N LEU A 384 17.61 8.82 -10.35
CA LEU A 384 18.78 8.81 -9.48
C LEU A 384 18.63 9.82 -8.33
N ALA A 385 18.26 11.06 -8.66
CA ALA A 385 18.03 12.11 -7.67
C ALA A 385 16.90 11.74 -6.71
N GLY A 386 15.78 11.21 -7.22
CA GLY A 386 14.65 10.74 -6.43
C GLY A 386 15.02 9.60 -5.47
N GLY A 387 15.76 8.61 -5.95
CA GLY A 387 16.23 7.48 -5.13
C GLY A 387 17.21 7.92 -4.03
N ILE A 388 18.17 8.79 -4.35
CA ILE A 388 19.09 9.35 -3.35
C ILE A 388 18.35 10.21 -2.32
N PHE A 389 17.40 11.02 -2.77
CA PHE A 389 16.56 11.84 -1.88
C PHE A 389 15.75 10.96 -0.93
N MET A 390 15.09 9.92 -1.44
CA MET A 390 14.36 8.95 -0.61
C MET A 390 15.28 8.32 0.44
N ARG A 391 16.44 7.81 0.03
CA ARG A 391 17.37 7.12 0.92
C ARG A 391 17.95 8.03 2.00
N ARG A 392 18.31 9.29 1.65
CA ARG A 392 18.95 10.22 2.59
C ARG A 392 17.95 10.93 3.51
N LYS A 393 16.80 11.33 2.99
CA LYS A 393 15.86 12.19 3.71
C LYS A 393 14.70 11.44 4.35
N LEU A 394 14.11 10.45 3.66
CA LEU A 394 13.00 9.67 4.20
C LEU A 394 13.49 8.48 5.04
N ARG A 395 14.70 7.96 4.76
CA ARG A 395 15.26 6.76 5.41
C ARG A 395 14.23 5.64 5.51
N PRO A 396 13.72 5.17 4.38
CA PRO A 396 12.72 4.12 4.38
C PRO A 396 13.31 2.81 4.90
N SER A 397 12.49 1.99 5.56
CA SER A 397 12.84 0.64 6.00
C SER A 397 12.07 -0.40 5.19
N GLY A 398 12.59 -1.63 5.13
CA GLY A 398 11.95 -2.75 4.44
C GLY A 398 11.81 -2.55 2.93
N THR A 399 10.65 -2.89 2.37
CA THR A 399 10.39 -2.85 0.92
C THR A 399 10.64 -1.47 0.29
N MET A 400 10.37 -0.38 1.01
CA MET A 400 10.62 0.98 0.52
C MET A 400 12.13 1.31 0.42
N GLU A 401 12.98 0.71 1.27
CA GLU A 401 14.44 0.82 1.14
C GLU A 401 14.92 0.13 -0.14
N HIS A 402 14.38 -1.06 -0.42
CA HIS A 402 14.68 -1.80 -1.63
C HIS A 402 14.22 -1.04 -2.88
N MET A 403 13.02 -0.44 -2.85
CA MET A 403 12.52 0.41 -3.93
C MET A 403 13.44 1.62 -4.20
N ALA A 404 13.91 2.31 -3.17
CA ALA A 404 14.84 3.42 -3.34
C ALA A 404 16.18 2.96 -3.94
N GLY A 405 16.66 1.78 -3.55
CA GLY A 405 17.86 1.17 -4.12
C GLY A 405 17.67 0.79 -5.60
N LEU A 406 16.55 0.19 -5.95
CA LEU A 406 16.20 -0.19 -7.31
C LEU A 406 16.10 1.04 -8.22
N LEU A 407 15.46 2.13 -7.73
CA LEU A 407 15.34 3.38 -8.45
C LEU A 407 16.71 4.01 -8.77
N ILE A 408 17.67 3.89 -7.85
CA ILE A 408 19.06 4.35 -8.07
C ILE A 408 19.73 3.51 -9.17
N LEU A 409 19.66 2.17 -9.09
CA LEU A 409 20.30 1.27 -10.05
C LEU A 409 19.72 1.42 -11.46
N CYS A 410 18.39 1.40 -11.56
CA CYS A 410 17.69 1.63 -12.83
C CYS A 410 17.94 3.04 -13.36
N GLY A 411 18.02 4.06 -12.51
CA GLY A 411 18.34 5.43 -12.88
C GLY A 411 19.74 5.57 -13.49
N ILE A 412 20.74 4.87 -12.94
CA ILE A 412 22.09 4.84 -13.50
C ILE A 412 22.06 4.19 -14.89
N SER A 413 21.41 3.04 -15.04
CA SER A 413 21.30 2.32 -16.31
C SER A 413 20.57 3.16 -17.36
N THR A 414 19.46 3.78 -17.01
CA THR A 414 18.69 4.68 -17.90
C THR A 414 19.53 5.88 -18.34
N PHE A 415 20.32 6.47 -17.44
CA PHE A 415 21.22 7.57 -17.80
C PHE A 415 22.28 7.13 -18.81
N VAL A 416 22.91 5.97 -18.58
CA VAL A 416 23.93 5.41 -19.48
C VAL A 416 23.32 5.10 -20.85
N MET A 417 22.15 4.43 -20.88
CA MET A 417 21.48 4.11 -22.14
C MET A 417 20.99 5.39 -22.86
N GLY A 418 20.50 6.38 -22.12
CA GLY A 418 20.14 7.69 -22.65
C GLY A 418 21.33 8.44 -23.26
N ALA A 419 22.52 8.30 -22.67
CA ALA A 419 23.76 8.85 -23.25
C ALA A 419 24.16 8.12 -24.55
N LEU A 420 23.96 6.81 -24.65
CA LEU A 420 24.22 6.03 -25.86
C LEU A 420 23.23 6.37 -26.99
N THR A 421 21.98 6.66 -26.65
CA THR A 421 20.94 7.04 -27.62
C THR A 421 20.93 8.54 -27.93
N GLY A 422 21.67 9.36 -27.17
CA GLY A 422 21.70 10.81 -27.33
C GLY A 422 20.37 11.49 -26.97
N SER A 423 19.53 10.87 -26.15
CA SER A 423 18.23 11.40 -25.75
C SER A 423 18.33 12.17 -24.43
N PHE A 424 17.84 13.42 -24.43
CA PHE A 424 17.64 14.25 -23.24
C PHE A 424 16.27 14.91 -23.34
N LEU A 425 15.27 14.37 -22.64
CA LEU A 425 13.84 14.67 -22.83
C LEU A 425 13.47 14.55 -24.33
N GLY A 426 13.88 13.44 -24.97
CA GLY A 426 13.85 13.30 -26.40
C GLY A 426 14.86 14.22 -27.11
N ASP A 427 14.37 15.07 -27.98
CA ASP A 427 15.13 16.08 -28.75
C ASP A 427 14.99 17.52 -28.18
N PHE A 428 14.74 17.65 -26.87
CA PHE A 428 14.49 18.93 -26.21
C PHE A 428 15.65 19.94 -26.37
N LEU A 429 16.90 19.48 -26.12
CA LEU A 429 18.07 20.40 -26.15
C LEU A 429 18.35 20.95 -27.56
N PRO A 430 18.37 20.16 -28.62
CA PRO A 430 18.56 20.66 -29.99
C PRO A 430 17.47 21.68 -30.41
N ARG A 431 16.21 21.38 -30.10
CA ARG A 431 15.09 22.27 -30.43
C ARG A 431 15.12 23.56 -29.63
N LEU A 432 15.43 23.49 -28.34
CA LEU A 432 15.59 24.68 -27.50
C LEU A 432 16.73 25.56 -28.02
N ALA A 433 17.88 24.96 -28.38
CA ALA A 433 19.02 25.68 -28.92
C ALA A 433 18.66 26.40 -30.23
N LYS A 434 17.92 25.74 -31.13
CA LYS A 434 17.44 26.30 -32.39
C LYS A 434 16.44 27.45 -32.20
N LEU A 435 15.58 27.34 -31.18
CA LEU A 435 14.59 28.38 -30.83
C LEU A 435 15.25 29.65 -30.26
N ILE A 436 16.37 29.48 -29.51
CA ILE A 436 17.11 30.61 -28.91
C ILE A 436 18.05 31.24 -29.96
N ARG A 437 18.70 30.40 -30.80
CA ARG A 437 19.64 30.84 -31.85
C ARG A 437 19.37 30.06 -33.12
N PRO A 438 18.67 30.65 -34.13
CA PRO A 438 18.33 29.99 -35.39
C PRO A 438 19.54 29.51 -36.18
N ASP A 439 20.71 30.17 -36.03
CA ASP A 439 21.95 29.85 -36.76
C ASP A 439 22.80 28.74 -36.09
N THR A 440 22.28 28.06 -35.10
CA THR A 440 23.03 27.05 -34.35
C THR A 440 23.21 25.77 -35.20
N THR A 441 24.44 25.28 -35.29
CA THR A 441 24.79 23.99 -35.92
C THR A 441 24.51 22.78 -35.05
N PHE A 442 24.01 22.99 -33.80
CA PHE A 442 23.70 21.95 -32.85
C PHE A 442 22.36 21.29 -33.22
N THR A 443 22.40 20.23 -34.01
CA THR A 443 21.20 19.54 -34.50
C THR A 443 20.86 18.28 -33.69
N ALA A 444 21.85 17.63 -33.10
CA ALA A 444 21.67 16.39 -32.33
C ALA A 444 22.77 16.25 -31.27
N LEU A 445 22.48 15.53 -30.20
CA LEU A 445 23.48 15.02 -29.27
C LEU A 445 24.25 13.85 -29.92
N PRO A 446 25.55 13.64 -29.58
CA PRO A 446 26.26 12.47 -30.08
C PRO A 446 25.55 11.19 -29.59
N ALA A 447 25.17 10.35 -30.53
CA ALA A 447 24.48 9.10 -30.30
C ALA A 447 25.23 7.96 -30.99
N LEU A 448 25.28 6.79 -30.35
CA LEU A 448 25.81 5.57 -30.93
C LEU A 448 24.77 4.94 -31.88
N PHE A 449 23.51 5.01 -31.47
CA PHE A 449 22.34 4.58 -32.26
C PHE A 449 21.12 5.42 -31.86
N THR A 450 20.22 5.61 -32.79
CA THR A 450 19.01 6.39 -32.55
C THR A 450 17.76 5.53 -32.70
N PRO A 451 16.80 5.54 -31.75
CA PRO A 451 15.64 4.67 -31.77
C PRO A 451 14.80 4.77 -33.05
N LEU A 452 14.73 5.93 -33.66
CA LEU A 452 13.90 6.19 -34.85
C LEU A 452 14.54 5.76 -36.16
N THR A 453 15.86 5.89 -36.30
CA THR A 453 16.56 5.54 -37.58
C THR A 453 17.02 4.10 -37.57
N ASP A 454 17.47 3.57 -36.43
CA ASP A 454 18.10 2.26 -36.31
C ASP A 454 17.17 1.19 -35.77
N THR A 455 15.86 1.34 -35.98
CA THR A 455 14.79 0.50 -35.42
C THR A 455 15.04 -1.00 -35.65
N LEU A 456 15.47 -1.41 -36.86
CA LEU A 456 15.71 -2.81 -37.16
C LEU A 456 16.92 -3.37 -36.41
N ALA A 457 18.00 -2.59 -36.27
CA ALA A 457 19.18 -3.01 -35.53
C ALA A 457 18.85 -3.17 -34.02
N ILE A 458 18.04 -2.26 -33.46
CA ILE A 458 17.58 -2.33 -32.07
C ILE A 458 16.66 -3.53 -31.87
N LEU A 459 15.77 -3.84 -32.84
CA LEU A 459 14.91 -5.02 -32.79
C LEU A 459 15.76 -6.31 -32.71
N ILE A 460 16.71 -6.47 -33.67
CA ILE A 460 17.59 -7.63 -33.68
C ILE A 460 18.40 -7.71 -32.39
N GLY A 461 18.93 -6.59 -31.92
CA GLY A 461 19.65 -6.51 -30.62
C GLY A 461 18.79 -6.92 -29.45
N SER A 462 17.53 -6.48 -29.36
CA SER A 462 16.61 -6.86 -28.30
C SER A 462 16.27 -8.35 -28.31
N LEU A 463 16.06 -8.93 -29.49
CA LEU A 463 15.82 -10.37 -29.66
C LEU A 463 17.07 -11.19 -29.26
N ALA A 464 18.27 -10.73 -29.66
CA ALA A 464 19.53 -11.36 -29.30
C ALA A 464 19.78 -11.34 -27.77
N LEU A 465 19.49 -10.21 -27.11
CA LEU A 465 19.55 -10.09 -25.66
C LEU A 465 18.52 -11.02 -24.97
N GLY A 466 17.32 -11.12 -25.52
CA GLY A 466 16.31 -12.06 -25.06
C GLY A 466 16.76 -13.51 -25.17
N LEU A 467 17.33 -13.88 -26.33
CA LEU A 467 17.92 -15.21 -26.52
C LEU A 467 19.03 -15.49 -25.50
N LEU A 468 19.92 -14.52 -25.25
CA LEU A 468 20.98 -14.64 -24.25
C LEU A 468 20.41 -14.89 -22.86
N GLN A 469 19.34 -14.18 -22.47
CA GLN A 469 18.70 -14.38 -21.18
C GLN A 469 18.04 -15.77 -21.07
N VAL A 470 17.31 -16.21 -22.10
CA VAL A 470 16.70 -17.55 -22.14
C VAL A 470 17.77 -18.64 -22.05
N LEU A 471 18.87 -18.52 -22.81
CA LEU A 471 19.99 -19.46 -22.74
C LEU A 471 20.63 -19.48 -21.34
N THR A 472 20.75 -18.33 -20.69
CA THR A 472 21.24 -18.24 -19.31
C THR A 472 20.29 -18.97 -18.36
N GLY A 473 18.97 -18.81 -18.50
CA GLY A 473 17.97 -19.54 -17.71
C GLY A 473 18.07 -21.05 -17.87
N MET A 474 18.24 -21.52 -19.10
CA MET A 474 18.46 -22.95 -19.40
C MET A 474 19.79 -23.46 -18.81
N ALA A 475 20.87 -22.66 -18.86
CA ALA A 475 22.15 -23.03 -18.24
C ALA A 475 22.00 -23.23 -16.72
N ILE A 476 21.26 -22.38 -16.05
CA ILE A 476 20.94 -22.52 -14.62
C ILE A 476 20.17 -23.81 -14.35
N SER A 477 19.16 -24.11 -15.20
CA SER A 477 18.40 -25.36 -15.12
C SER A 477 19.30 -26.60 -15.24
N VAL A 478 20.22 -26.60 -16.22
CA VAL A 478 21.23 -27.66 -16.40
C VAL A 478 22.06 -27.83 -15.14
N VAL A 479 22.64 -26.76 -14.61
CA VAL A 479 23.48 -26.82 -13.39
C VAL A 479 22.69 -27.42 -12.22
N ARG A 480 21.43 -27.04 -12.05
CA ARG A 480 20.55 -27.62 -11.01
C ARG A 480 20.33 -29.11 -11.18
N LYS A 481 19.94 -29.55 -12.39
CA LYS A 481 19.67 -30.96 -12.70
C LYS A 481 20.94 -31.82 -12.51
N VAL A 482 22.12 -31.27 -12.88
CA VAL A 482 23.41 -31.94 -12.65
C VAL A 482 23.72 -32.07 -11.14
N GLN A 483 23.49 -31.00 -10.36
CA GLN A 483 23.70 -31.02 -8.91
C GLN A 483 22.71 -31.96 -8.19
N ALA A 484 21.50 -32.13 -8.72
CA ALA A 484 20.51 -33.08 -8.24
C ALA A 484 20.78 -34.53 -8.67
N GLY A 485 21.83 -34.78 -9.46
CA GLY A 485 22.19 -36.12 -9.95
C GLY A 485 21.38 -36.61 -11.16
N THR A 486 20.52 -35.76 -11.74
CA THR A 486 19.66 -36.07 -12.90
C THR A 486 20.24 -35.48 -14.20
N TRP A 487 21.54 -35.67 -14.42
CA TRP A 487 22.25 -35.12 -15.59
C TRP A 487 21.69 -35.59 -16.93
N THR A 488 21.13 -36.83 -16.98
CA THR A 488 20.49 -37.38 -18.18
C THR A 488 19.27 -36.57 -18.59
N ASP A 489 18.47 -36.11 -17.61
CA ASP A 489 17.30 -35.28 -17.88
C ASP A 489 17.71 -33.88 -18.37
N ALA A 490 18.79 -33.34 -17.82
CA ALA A 490 19.37 -32.09 -18.30
C ALA A 490 19.78 -32.16 -19.77
N LEU A 491 20.38 -33.27 -20.19
CA LEU A 491 20.81 -33.48 -21.59
C LEU A 491 19.63 -33.53 -22.56
N TRP A 492 18.58 -34.27 -22.19
CA TRP A 492 17.43 -34.49 -23.09
C TRP A 492 16.44 -33.31 -23.08
N ASP A 493 16.26 -32.63 -21.96
CA ASP A 493 15.34 -31.50 -21.86
C ASP A 493 15.96 -30.19 -22.38
N GLU A 494 17.17 -29.86 -21.91
CA GLU A 494 17.81 -28.56 -22.21
C GLU A 494 18.81 -28.67 -23.36
N GLY A 495 19.64 -29.73 -23.39
CA GLY A 495 20.66 -29.94 -24.41
C GLY A 495 20.08 -30.10 -25.82
N THR A 496 18.90 -30.68 -25.94
CA THR A 496 18.16 -30.76 -27.21
C THR A 496 17.86 -29.39 -27.78
N TRP A 497 17.29 -28.50 -26.96
CA TRP A 497 16.93 -27.15 -27.38
C TRP A 497 18.16 -26.27 -27.66
N TRP A 498 19.24 -26.42 -26.91
CA TRP A 498 20.51 -25.77 -27.19
C TRP A 498 21.06 -26.18 -28.53
N SER A 499 21.02 -27.49 -28.85
CA SER A 499 21.47 -27.99 -30.16
C SER A 499 20.61 -27.48 -31.29
N ILE A 500 19.28 -27.39 -31.11
CA ILE A 500 18.38 -26.84 -32.14
C ILE A 500 18.65 -25.34 -32.34
N LEU A 501 18.71 -24.53 -31.26
CA LEU A 501 18.95 -23.09 -31.35
C LEU A 501 20.32 -22.78 -31.94
N ALA A 502 21.38 -23.49 -31.52
CA ALA A 502 22.71 -23.37 -32.11
C ALA A 502 22.72 -23.80 -33.57
N GLY A 503 22.02 -24.89 -33.88
CA GLY A 503 21.89 -25.38 -35.26
C GLY A 503 21.19 -24.40 -36.19
N VAL A 504 20.13 -23.74 -35.76
CA VAL A 504 19.44 -22.67 -36.49
C VAL A 504 20.36 -21.47 -36.68
N ALA A 505 21.04 -21.01 -35.63
CA ALA A 505 21.97 -19.88 -35.69
C ALA A 505 23.12 -20.16 -36.66
N LEU A 506 23.73 -21.33 -36.59
CA LEU A 506 24.82 -21.74 -37.52
C LEU A 506 24.33 -21.88 -38.96
N ALA A 507 23.10 -22.39 -39.17
CA ALA A 507 22.50 -22.49 -40.49
C ALA A 507 22.28 -21.12 -41.13
N VAL A 508 21.84 -20.12 -40.37
CA VAL A 508 21.66 -18.74 -40.85
C VAL A 508 22.99 -18.08 -41.20
N VAL A 509 24.06 -18.35 -40.45
CA VAL A 509 25.41 -17.84 -40.73
C VAL A 509 26.11 -18.61 -41.85
N GLY A 510 25.58 -19.77 -42.26
CA GLY A 510 26.16 -20.61 -43.31
C GLY A 510 27.38 -21.43 -42.86
N ILE A 511 27.67 -21.52 -41.56
CA ILE A 511 28.78 -22.26 -40.98
C ILE A 511 28.30 -23.65 -40.51
N GLY A 512 29.10 -24.70 -40.73
CA GLY A 512 28.79 -26.05 -40.24
C GLY A 512 27.89 -26.89 -41.15
N ASN A 513 27.74 -26.49 -42.39
CA ASN A 513 27.05 -27.27 -43.44
C ASN A 513 28.01 -28.29 -44.07
N LEU A 514 27.85 -29.59 -43.77
CA LEU A 514 28.52 -30.67 -44.47
C LEU A 514 27.57 -31.20 -45.55
N GLY A 515 27.97 -31.06 -46.81
CA GLY A 515 27.14 -31.48 -47.94
C GLY A 515 25.84 -30.70 -48.12
N GLY A 516 25.76 -29.45 -47.64
CA GLY A 516 24.55 -28.60 -47.73
C GLY A 516 23.53 -28.78 -46.61
N TYR A 517 23.79 -29.66 -45.63
CA TYR A 517 22.86 -29.92 -44.52
C TYR A 517 23.43 -29.40 -43.17
N PRO A 518 22.64 -28.68 -42.37
CA PRO A 518 23.07 -28.22 -41.06
C PRO A 518 23.10 -29.37 -40.04
N ILE A 519 24.29 -29.95 -39.81
CA ILE A 519 24.47 -31.15 -38.99
C ILE A 519 24.03 -30.94 -37.54
N VAL A 520 24.36 -29.79 -36.96
CA VAL A 520 24.00 -29.50 -35.55
C VAL A 520 22.48 -29.46 -35.38
N LEU A 521 21.74 -28.93 -36.35
CA LEU A 521 20.29 -28.94 -36.37
C LEU A 521 19.72 -30.36 -36.48
N LEU A 522 20.31 -31.19 -37.33
CA LEU A 522 19.91 -32.59 -37.45
C LEU A 522 20.14 -33.39 -36.19
N ILE A 523 21.27 -33.20 -35.50
CA ILE A 523 21.57 -33.81 -34.20
C ILE A 523 20.52 -33.36 -33.17
N GLY A 524 20.23 -32.05 -33.08
CA GLY A 524 19.20 -31.53 -32.18
C GLY A 524 17.81 -32.14 -32.42
N LEU A 525 17.46 -32.33 -33.69
CA LEU A 525 16.17 -32.92 -34.10
C LEU A 525 16.10 -34.42 -33.77
N LEU A 526 17.20 -35.16 -33.92
CA LEU A 526 17.31 -36.55 -33.47
C LEU A 526 17.23 -36.70 -31.95
N MET A 527 17.89 -35.78 -31.22
CA MET A 527 17.79 -35.72 -29.75
C MET A 527 16.36 -35.42 -29.29
N LEU A 528 15.63 -34.56 -30.01
CA LEU A 528 14.24 -34.24 -29.69
C LEU A 528 13.32 -35.43 -29.97
N LEU A 529 13.52 -36.18 -31.06
CA LEU A 529 12.78 -37.40 -31.34
C LEU A 529 12.95 -38.45 -30.24
N TYR A 530 14.17 -38.64 -29.77
CA TYR A 530 14.46 -39.62 -28.73
C TYR A 530 13.97 -39.14 -27.34
N GLY A 531 14.32 -37.91 -26.96
CA GLY A 531 13.97 -37.32 -25.66
C GLY A 531 12.47 -37.20 -25.44
N GLY A 532 11.76 -36.67 -26.46
CA GLY A 532 10.30 -36.50 -26.40
C GLY A 532 9.49 -37.79 -26.37
N THR A 533 10.07 -38.90 -26.81
CA THR A 533 9.38 -40.20 -26.81
C THR A 533 9.79 -41.14 -25.69
N ARG A 534 10.81 -40.78 -24.89
CA ARG A 534 11.40 -41.64 -23.83
C ARG A 534 10.40 -42.16 -22.81
N ASN A 535 9.49 -41.33 -22.37
CA ASN A 535 8.53 -41.64 -21.30
C ASN A 535 7.16 -42.12 -21.78
N ALA A 536 6.93 -42.18 -23.09
CA ALA A 536 5.66 -42.58 -23.67
C ALA A 536 5.69 -44.03 -24.19
N LYS A 537 4.59 -44.79 -24.05
CA LYS A 537 4.44 -46.16 -24.54
C LYS A 537 3.43 -46.21 -25.70
N GLY A 538 3.73 -47.04 -26.73
CA GLY A 538 2.83 -47.30 -27.85
C GLY A 538 2.47 -46.09 -28.68
N PHE A 539 1.21 -45.92 -29.06
CA PHE A 539 0.69 -44.82 -29.87
C PHE A 539 0.86 -43.45 -29.18
N GLY A 540 0.99 -43.41 -27.84
CA GLY A 540 1.29 -42.20 -27.06
C GLY A 540 2.64 -41.56 -27.40
N LYS A 541 3.58 -42.26 -28.07
CA LYS A 541 4.85 -41.69 -28.53
C LYS A 541 4.67 -40.60 -29.59
N LEU A 542 3.74 -40.83 -30.52
CA LEU A 542 3.49 -39.85 -31.61
C LEU A 542 2.82 -38.60 -31.07
N THR A 543 1.83 -38.74 -30.17
CA THR A 543 1.17 -37.58 -29.55
C THR A 543 2.10 -36.82 -28.62
N ALA A 544 2.95 -37.51 -27.86
CA ALA A 544 3.97 -36.88 -27.01
C ALA A 544 5.01 -36.10 -27.84
N LEU A 545 5.46 -36.68 -28.96
CA LEU A 545 6.40 -36.02 -29.86
C LEU A 545 5.82 -34.74 -30.48
N ILE A 546 4.59 -34.85 -31.04
CA ILE A 546 3.90 -33.67 -31.61
C ILE A 546 3.71 -32.60 -30.53
N GLY A 547 3.30 -33.00 -29.32
CA GLY A 547 3.16 -32.09 -28.17
C GLY A 547 4.47 -31.42 -27.78
N THR A 548 5.57 -32.17 -27.70
CA THR A 548 6.91 -31.63 -27.33
C THR A 548 7.43 -30.67 -28.40
N VAL A 549 7.31 -31.04 -29.68
CA VAL A 549 7.72 -30.16 -30.79
C VAL A 549 6.88 -28.89 -30.83
N TYR A 550 5.56 -29.03 -30.75
CA TYR A 550 4.66 -27.89 -30.83
C TYR A 550 4.84 -26.95 -29.65
N ASN A 551 4.75 -27.45 -28.42
CA ASN A 551 4.88 -26.63 -27.21
C ASN A 551 6.27 -26.03 -27.06
N GLY A 552 7.33 -26.79 -27.40
CA GLY A 552 8.68 -26.27 -27.32
C GLY A 552 8.96 -25.21 -28.38
N ALA A 553 8.67 -25.49 -29.66
CA ALA A 553 8.91 -24.52 -30.73
C ALA A 553 8.08 -23.25 -30.57
N THR A 554 6.78 -23.38 -30.26
CA THR A 554 5.92 -22.21 -30.03
C THR A 554 6.31 -21.46 -28.76
N GLY A 555 6.70 -22.16 -27.68
CA GLY A 555 7.16 -21.56 -26.44
C GLY A 555 8.43 -20.72 -26.64
N PHE A 556 9.49 -21.30 -27.22
CA PHE A 556 10.74 -20.57 -27.45
C PHE A 556 10.55 -19.40 -28.42
N PHE A 557 9.76 -19.59 -29.48
CA PHE A 557 9.47 -18.53 -30.42
C PHE A 557 8.69 -17.38 -29.76
N SER A 558 7.67 -17.70 -28.97
CA SER A 558 6.89 -16.73 -28.20
C SER A 558 7.75 -15.98 -27.18
N ASP A 559 8.62 -16.71 -26.46
CA ASP A 559 9.50 -16.09 -25.46
C ASP A 559 10.47 -15.11 -26.12
N ILE A 560 11.15 -15.53 -27.21
CA ILE A 560 12.09 -14.65 -27.94
C ILE A 560 11.35 -13.43 -28.52
N LEU A 561 10.16 -13.63 -29.11
CA LEU A 561 9.38 -12.53 -29.69
C LEU A 561 8.93 -11.53 -28.61
N SER A 562 8.70 -11.99 -27.37
CA SER A 562 8.32 -11.12 -26.24
C SER A 562 9.36 -10.04 -25.96
N TYR A 563 10.63 -10.26 -26.28
CA TYR A 563 11.69 -9.26 -26.11
C TYR A 563 11.64 -8.11 -27.13
N ALA A 564 10.86 -8.23 -28.22
CA ALA A 564 10.57 -7.09 -29.10
C ALA A 564 9.93 -5.91 -28.35
N ARG A 565 9.34 -6.15 -27.19
CA ARG A 565 8.79 -5.14 -26.30
C ARG A 565 9.85 -4.15 -25.78
N LEU A 566 11.10 -4.58 -25.62
CA LEU A 566 12.20 -3.69 -25.23
C LEU A 566 12.36 -2.56 -26.25
N MET A 567 12.40 -2.91 -27.54
CA MET A 567 12.46 -1.95 -28.63
C MET A 567 11.18 -1.11 -28.71
N ALA A 568 10.00 -1.74 -28.59
CA ALA A 568 8.73 -1.04 -28.73
C ALA A 568 8.55 0.06 -27.67
N LEU A 569 8.93 -0.20 -26.42
CA LEU A 569 8.84 0.79 -25.33
C LEU A 569 9.88 1.90 -25.47
N MET A 570 11.11 1.56 -25.86
CA MET A 570 12.14 2.57 -26.17
C MET A 570 11.66 3.52 -27.25
N LEU A 571 11.11 2.97 -28.35
CA LEU A 571 10.60 3.75 -29.47
C LEU A 571 9.41 4.62 -29.04
N ALA A 572 8.42 4.03 -28.36
CA ALA A 572 7.23 4.74 -27.91
C ALA A 572 7.58 5.93 -26.99
N GLY A 573 8.48 5.72 -26.01
CA GLY A 573 8.95 6.78 -25.12
C GLY A 573 9.63 7.94 -25.86
N SER A 574 10.49 7.60 -26.81
CA SER A 574 11.19 8.58 -27.65
C SER A 574 10.22 9.37 -28.54
N VAL A 575 9.27 8.69 -29.21
CA VAL A 575 8.28 9.33 -30.08
C VAL A 575 7.38 10.28 -29.30
N ILE A 576 6.86 9.85 -28.15
CA ILE A 576 6.00 10.69 -27.31
C ILE A 576 6.74 11.94 -26.83
N ALA A 577 8.01 11.81 -26.41
CA ALA A 577 8.83 12.96 -26.02
C ALA A 577 8.98 13.96 -27.17
N GLN A 578 9.27 13.47 -28.39
CA GLN A 578 9.40 14.33 -29.58
C GLN A 578 8.09 15.01 -29.98
N VAL A 579 6.96 14.33 -29.86
CA VAL A 579 5.63 14.93 -30.12
C VAL A 579 5.37 16.10 -29.19
N PHE A 580 5.62 15.97 -27.89
CA PHE A 580 5.45 17.08 -26.94
C PHE A 580 6.42 18.24 -27.21
N ASN A 581 7.67 17.93 -27.58
CA ASN A 581 8.64 18.95 -27.96
C ASN A 581 8.22 19.68 -29.26
N THR A 582 7.65 18.97 -30.23
CA THR A 582 7.11 19.55 -31.46
C THR A 582 5.92 20.47 -31.17
N LEU A 583 4.98 20.03 -30.31
CA LEU A 583 3.86 20.87 -29.86
C LEU A 583 4.34 22.13 -29.13
N GLY A 584 5.40 22.00 -28.34
CA GLY A 584 6.03 23.15 -27.70
C GLY A 584 6.62 24.14 -28.71
N GLU A 585 7.30 23.65 -29.76
CA GLU A 585 7.89 24.46 -30.82
C GLU A 585 6.84 25.29 -31.60
N VAL A 586 5.66 24.70 -31.84
CA VAL A 586 4.53 25.38 -32.52
C VAL A 586 4.05 26.59 -31.73
N SER A 587 4.26 26.68 -30.41
CA SER A 587 3.90 27.86 -29.62
C SER A 587 4.65 29.14 -30.00
N GLY A 588 5.76 29.06 -30.74
CA GLY A 588 6.58 30.18 -31.21
C GLY A 588 7.28 30.97 -30.11
N SER A 589 7.17 30.57 -28.85
CA SER A 589 7.71 31.25 -27.66
C SER A 589 8.58 30.28 -26.85
N VAL A 590 9.76 30.75 -26.41
CA VAL A 590 10.66 29.96 -25.56
C VAL A 590 9.96 29.52 -24.27
N ALA A 591 9.18 30.42 -23.64
CA ALA A 591 8.44 30.09 -22.42
C ALA A 591 7.35 29.04 -22.68
N GLY A 592 6.59 29.19 -23.79
CA GLY A 592 5.59 28.21 -24.20
C GLY A 592 6.21 26.83 -24.49
N PHE A 593 7.33 26.80 -25.22
CA PHE A 593 8.09 25.59 -25.49
C PHE A 593 8.49 24.88 -24.20
N VAL A 594 9.12 25.58 -23.25
CA VAL A 594 9.60 24.99 -21.99
C VAL A 594 8.43 24.44 -21.17
N ILE A 595 7.33 25.18 -21.05
CA ILE A 595 6.17 24.72 -20.24
C ILE A 595 5.52 23.49 -20.87
N ILE A 596 5.20 23.52 -22.17
CA ILE A 596 4.54 22.41 -22.85
C ILE A 596 5.43 21.16 -22.87
N SER A 597 6.70 21.32 -23.22
CA SER A 597 7.65 20.21 -23.22
C SER A 597 7.86 19.63 -21.83
N LEU A 598 7.97 20.46 -20.79
CA LEU A 598 8.16 19.97 -19.41
C LEU A 598 6.95 19.20 -18.91
N VAL A 599 5.74 19.73 -19.12
CA VAL A 599 4.49 19.05 -18.72
C VAL A 599 4.31 17.74 -19.49
N GLY A 600 4.53 17.77 -20.81
CA GLY A 600 4.43 16.59 -21.66
C GLY A 600 5.46 15.51 -21.29
N ASN A 601 6.72 15.92 -21.11
CA ASN A 601 7.76 14.98 -20.68
C ASN A 601 7.60 14.47 -19.25
N ALA A 602 7.00 15.25 -18.35
CA ALA A 602 6.64 14.76 -17.00
C ALA A 602 5.58 13.65 -17.09
N LEU A 603 4.55 13.83 -17.93
CA LEU A 603 3.54 12.80 -18.18
C LEU A 603 4.19 11.57 -18.83
N ASN A 604 5.01 11.76 -19.85
CA ASN A 604 5.74 10.68 -20.52
C ASN A 604 6.64 9.90 -19.56
N PHE A 605 7.35 10.60 -18.67
CA PHE A 605 8.16 9.98 -17.61
C PHE A 605 7.33 9.06 -16.71
N MET A 606 6.18 9.52 -16.22
CA MET A 606 5.31 8.73 -15.34
C MET A 606 4.79 7.47 -16.04
N LEU A 607 4.33 7.62 -17.29
CA LEU A 607 3.83 6.48 -18.09
C LEU A 607 4.93 5.48 -18.41
N ASN A 608 6.11 5.95 -18.83
CA ASN A 608 7.25 5.08 -19.13
C ASN A 608 7.82 4.41 -17.90
N LEU A 609 7.93 5.11 -16.76
CA LEU A 609 8.43 4.54 -15.52
C LEU A 609 7.60 3.32 -15.09
N LEU A 610 6.26 3.46 -15.10
CA LEU A 610 5.35 2.36 -14.79
C LEU A 610 5.39 1.27 -15.87
N GLY A 611 5.36 1.67 -17.15
CA GLY A 611 5.39 0.74 -18.27
C GLY A 611 6.66 -0.11 -18.29
N CYS A 612 7.83 0.52 -18.18
CA CYS A 612 9.12 -0.19 -18.16
C CYS A 612 9.20 -1.16 -16.97
N TYR A 613 8.76 -0.75 -15.78
CA TYR A 613 8.75 -1.63 -14.61
C TYR A 613 7.87 -2.86 -14.82
N VAL A 614 6.62 -2.67 -15.23
CA VAL A 614 5.65 -3.77 -15.40
C VAL A 614 6.10 -4.73 -16.52
N HIS A 615 6.58 -4.20 -17.64
CA HIS A 615 6.98 -5.01 -18.77
C HIS A 615 8.30 -5.75 -18.54
N ASP A 616 9.26 -5.14 -17.82
CA ASP A 616 10.49 -5.80 -17.41
C ASP A 616 10.19 -6.92 -16.42
N LEU A 617 9.35 -6.62 -15.39
CA LEU A 617 8.91 -7.62 -14.43
C LEU A 617 8.27 -8.83 -15.12
N ARG A 618 7.47 -8.60 -16.16
CA ARG A 618 6.87 -9.69 -16.95
C ARG A 618 7.93 -10.52 -17.66
N LEU A 619 8.92 -9.89 -18.32
CA LEU A 619 10.02 -10.61 -18.99
C LEU A 619 10.81 -11.48 -18.00
N GLN A 620 11.05 -10.98 -16.78
CA GLN A 620 11.73 -11.75 -15.76
C GLN A 620 10.87 -12.90 -15.21
N CYS A 621 9.62 -12.64 -14.85
CA CYS A 621 8.78 -13.62 -14.18
C CYS A 621 8.26 -14.73 -15.09
N LEU A 622 7.90 -14.42 -16.34
CA LEU A 622 7.31 -15.41 -17.26
C LEU A 622 8.36 -16.08 -18.13
N GLU A 623 9.19 -15.29 -18.84
CA GLU A 623 10.13 -15.82 -19.84
C GLU A 623 11.40 -16.36 -19.18
N PHE A 624 11.94 -15.70 -18.15
CA PHE A 624 13.21 -16.11 -17.52
C PHE A 624 12.99 -17.12 -16.39
N PHE A 625 12.12 -16.79 -15.39
CA PHE A 625 11.87 -17.68 -14.25
C PHE A 625 11.23 -18.99 -14.68
N GLY A 626 10.35 -18.97 -15.69
CA GLY A 626 9.74 -20.18 -16.24
C GLY A 626 10.74 -21.27 -16.65
N ARG A 627 12.03 -20.94 -16.81
CA ARG A 627 13.08 -21.90 -17.22
C ARG A 627 13.73 -22.64 -16.05
N PHE A 628 13.85 -22.04 -14.87
CA PHE A 628 14.61 -22.66 -13.78
C PHE A 628 14.00 -22.47 -12.38
N TYR A 629 13.02 -21.58 -12.24
CA TYR A 629 12.49 -21.21 -10.96
C TYR A 629 11.55 -22.27 -10.39
N LYS A 630 11.69 -22.58 -9.10
CA LYS A 630 10.79 -23.45 -8.36
C LYS A 630 10.10 -22.62 -7.29
N GLU A 631 8.81 -22.45 -7.45
CA GLU A 631 7.94 -21.66 -6.57
C GLU A 631 7.57 -22.46 -5.31
N GLY A 632 7.09 -21.76 -4.26
CA GLY A 632 6.48 -22.38 -3.08
C GLY A 632 7.19 -22.12 -1.76
N GLY A 633 8.23 -21.27 -1.74
CA GLY A 633 8.89 -20.86 -0.49
C GLY A 633 8.06 -19.89 0.34
N LYS A 634 8.29 -19.90 1.65
CA LYS A 634 7.72 -18.94 2.60
C LYS A 634 8.79 -17.95 3.05
N PRO A 635 8.50 -16.65 3.12
CA PRO A 635 9.49 -15.68 3.61
C PRO A 635 9.80 -15.92 5.08
N PHE A 636 11.06 -15.85 5.46
CA PHE A 636 11.52 -15.92 6.84
C PHE A 636 11.07 -14.68 7.62
N ARG A 637 10.25 -14.88 8.67
CA ARG A 637 9.70 -13.82 9.53
C ARG A 637 10.10 -14.08 10.99
N PRO A 638 11.31 -13.69 11.35
CA PRO A 638 11.78 -13.89 12.73
C PRO A 638 11.01 -13.00 13.71
N LEU A 639 10.98 -13.44 14.97
CA LEU A 639 10.54 -12.62 16.09
C LEU A 639 11.62 -11.55 16.33
N LEU A 640 11.38 -10.32 15.90
CA LEU A 640 12.34 -9.22 15.97
C LEU A 640 11.68 -7.92 16.42
N ILE A 641 12.47 -7.00 16.95
CA ILE A 641 12.03 -5.65 17.30
C ILE A 641 11.86 -4.86 16.00
N ASN A 642 10.60 -4.61 15.61
CA ASN A 642 10.27 -3.84 14.40
C ASN A 642 9.47 -2.60 14.78
N THR A 643 10.03 -1.42 14.56
CA THR A 643 9.43 -0.12 14.87
C THR A 643 8.93 0.56 13.61
N LYS A 644 7.72 1.12 13.68
CA LYS A 644 7.08 1.82 12.56
C LYS A 644 7.32 3.33 12.61
N TYR A 645 7.28 3.91 13.78
CA TYR A 645 7.29 5.37 13.96
C TYR A 645 8.65 5.93 14.40
N VAL A 646 9.50 5.11 14.99
CA VAL A 646 10.81 5.52 15.52
C VAL A 646 11.93 4.71 14.90
N ASP A 647 13.16 5.25 14.89
CA ASP A 647 14.38 4.53 14.52
C ASP A 647 15.18 4.24 15.79
N ILE A 648 15.48 2.97 16.08
CA ILE A 648 16.30 2.57 17.22
C ILE A 648 17.77 2.78 16.85
N LYS A 649 18.51 3.51 17.69
CA LYS A 649 19.97 3.53 17.59
C LYS A 649 20.51 2.25 18.18
N GLU A 650 21.33 1.52 17.43
CA GLU A 650 22.22 0.52 18.03
C GLU A 650 23.14 1.27 19.01
N GLU A 651 23.13 0.86 20.27
CA GLU A 651 24.12 1.31 21.25
C GLU A 651 25.44 0.62 20.88
N ASP A 652 26.48 1.43 20.50
CA ASP A 652 27.85 0.98 20.25
C ASP A 652 28.48 0.36 21.51
#